data_f6dbaaf3b25e934d89826460a1035da8
#
_entry.id   f6dbaaf3b25e934d89826460a1035da8
#
_cell.length_a   1.000
_cell.length_b   1.000
_cell.length_c   1.000
_cell.angle_alpha   90.00
_cell.angle_beta   90.00
_cell.angle_gamma   90.00
#
_symmetry.space_group_name_H-M   'P 1'
#
loop_
_entity.id
_entity.type
_entity.pdbx_description
1 polymer ?
#
loop_
_entity_poly.entity_id
_entity_poly.type
_entity_poly.pdbx_seq_one_letter_code
_entity_poly.pdbx_strand_id
1 'polypeptide(L)'
;MTEISAPVLIEQNKEEYSADSDYCSRSNGMETDESLDAQPQRLSKTPNGSSKKTKEKNKVKKEELSDEETPKKKDKKRKSKKASSDEDYDDDDYDEPKKKKSKRESSSSKSKKIKKELSDDSYDDDDFEDIKKKKSSSKSKSSPKVKKEEVVSPKKRGKKEEEVEEVWEWWKEDKKPEGVKWNTLSHMGPLFAPPYVPLPSHVKFLYAGKEMKLSADAEEVATFYGRMIDHEYVTMKQFNTNFMKDWRKVMTAAEREVINDLTKCDFRQIDTYFKEQSEIRKAMSKEEKLKIKEGKDAEVKIYGMAIIDGHKQKVANFRIEPPGLFRGRGGHPKMGMLKKRIRPEDVIINCGKGTDIPKPPEGHKWKEVRHDSGVTWLCSWSENVLGSNKYIMLNPSSKIKGEKDYEKYETARRLKKSIGKIRENYREDWKSKEMRVRQRAVALYFIDKLALRAGNEKDVDEAADTVGCCSLRVEHIKLNPKLDGKDYVVEFDFLGKDSIRYYNKVPVEKRVFKNLQIFQDQKAPGDDLFDRLDTAGLNEHLRTLMPGLTVKVFRTYNASITLQDQLNKLTNPSDNVHQKMLSYNRANRQVAILCNHQRAVPKTHEKSMENLDKKIKEKKAELAEAKVELEKARGAAKEKAQKRVERLKDQYKKLKIARTDKDENKQIALSTSKLNYLDPRISVAWCKKHGVPLEKVFNKTHREKFRWAIDMVQSSEDEFIF
;
A
#
# COMPACT_ATOMS: atom_id res chain seq x y z
N MET A 1 2.52 -29.91 -19.97
CA MET A 1 2.31 -28.68 -19.14
C MET A 1 3.66 -28.26 -18.63
N THR A 2 4.31 -27.32 -19.30
CA THR A 2 5.58 -26.75 -18.82
C THR A 2 5.29 -25.86 -17.63
N GLU A 3 5.70 -26.30 -16.44
CA GLU A 3 5.70 -25.47 -15.23
C GLU A 3 6.61 -24.26 -15.50
N ILE A 4 6.00 -23.08 -15.58
CA ILE A 4 6.75 -21.83 -15.56
C ILE A 4 7.21 -21.64 -14.12
N SER A 5 8.51 -21.81 -13.91
CA SER A 5 9.14 -21.55 -12.60
C SER A 5 8.82 -20.13 -12.13
N ALA A 6 8.45 -19.99 -10.87
CA ALA A 6 8.35 -18.69 -10.22
C ALA A 6 9.67 -17.91 -10.38
N PRO A 7 9.63 -16.56 -10.40
CA PRO A 7 10.85 -15.75 -10.50
C PRO A 7 11.88 -16.19 -9.46
N VAL A 8 13.09 -16.48 -9.91
CA VAL A 8 14.22 -16.78 -9.03
C VAL A 8 14.66 -15.47 -8.42
N LEU A 9 14.55 -15.35 -7.09
CA LEU A 9 15.22 -14.28 -6.33
C LEU A 9 16.72 -14.59 -6.41
N ILE A 10 17.42 -13.90 -7.32
CA ILE A 10 18.89 -13.97 -7.38
C ILE A 10 19.39 -13.20 -6.16
N GLU A 11 20.23 -13.85 -5.34
CA GLU A 11 21.06 -13.15 -4.36
C GLU A 11 21.88 -12.10 -5.10
N GLN A 12 21.55 -10.84 -4.88
CA GLN A 12 22.31 -9.74 -5.45
C GLN A 12 23.68 -9.72 -4.77
N ASN A 13 24.72 -9.88 -5.55
CA ASN A 13 26.08 -9.58 -5.19
C ASN A 13 26.14 -8.14 -4.64
N LYS A 14 26.88 -8.00 -3.54
CA LYS A 14 27.15 -6.74 -2.83
C LYS A 14 28.11 -5.89 -3.66
N GLU A 15 27.69 -5.29 -4.75
CA GLU A 15 28.45 -4.21 -5.35
C GLU A 15 27.51 -3.18 -5.98
N GLU A 16 27.62 -1.98 -5.44
CA GLU A 16 27.18 -0.70 -5.97
C GLU A 16 25.71 -0.52 -6.35
N TYR A 17 24.91 -0.20 -5.34
CA TYR A 17 23.94 0.90 -5.43
C TYR A 17 23.47 1.20 -4.00
N SER A 18 24.12 2.16 -3.35
CA SER A 18 23.62 2.77 -2.12
C SER A 18 22.46 3.71 -2.43
N ALA A 19 21.33 3.14 -2.82
CA ALA A 19 20.07 3.82 -2.71
C ALA A 19 19.47 3.37 -1.37
N ASP A 20 19.74 4.14 -0.34
CA ASP A 20 19.09 3.98 0.96
C ASP A 20 17.58 4.20 0.80
N SER A 21 16.86 3.13 0.54
CA SER A 21 15.41 3.12 0.57
C SER A 21 14.92 2.96 2.02
N ASP A 22 15.10 4.02 2.81
CA ASP A 22 14.55 4.11 4.16
C ASP A 22 13.11 4.59 4.17
N TYR A 23 12.29 4.10 3.25
CA TYR A 23 10.87 4.47 3.28
C TYR A 23 9.99 3.38 2.66
N CYS A 24 10.00 2.23 3.27
CA CYS A 24 8.99 1.22 2.99
C CYS A 24 8.59 0.54 4.29
N SER A 25 8.03 1.32 5.21
CA SER A 25 7.30 0.78 6.33
C SER A 25 5.91 1.37 6.34
N ARG A 26 4.94 0.50 6.12
CA ARG A 26 3.52 0.66 6.43
C ARG A 26 2.77 1.71 5.63
N SER A 27 2.49 1.44 4.38
CA SER A 27 1.24 1.87 3.79
C SER A 27 0.28 0.68 3.79
N ASN A 28 -0.69 0.67 4.68
CA ASN A 28 -1.94 -0.03 4.48
C ASN A 28 -2.70 0.68 3.36
N GLY A 29 -2.07 0.82 2.20
CA GLY A 29 -2.64 1.42 1.02
C GLY A 29 -3.66 0.47 0.43
N MET A 30 -4.91 0.79 0.59
CA MET A 30 -5.96 0.25 -0.25
C MET A 30 -5.80 0.82 -1.64
N GLU A 31 -5.48 -0.03 -2.59
CA GLU A 31 -5.76 0.25 -4.00
C GLU A 31 -7.29 0.37 -4.13
N THR A 32 -7.82 1.58 -4.07
CA THR A 32 -9.21 1.84 -4.41
C THR A 32 -9.30 1.89 -5.92
N ASP A 33 -9.77 0.80 -6.48
CA ASP A 33 -10.03 0.62 -7.90
C ASP A 33 -11.31 1.38 -8.28
N GLU A 34 -11.22 2.70 -8.46
CA GLU A 34 -12.29 3.50 -9.03
C GLU A 34 -11.96 3.90 -10.47
N SER A 35 -12.15 2.97 -11.40
CA SER A 35 -12.44 3.36 -12.76
C SER A 35 -13.95 3.55 -12.89
N LEU A 36 -14.44 4.74 -12.55
CA LEU A 36 -15.78 5.15 -12.92
C LEU A 36 -15.71 5.73 -14.33
N ASP A 37 -16.14 4.94 -15.31
CA ASP A 37 -16.67 5.44 -16.58
C ASP A 37 -17.95 6.25 -16.28
N ALA A 38 -17.80 7.52 -15.92
CA ALA A 38 -18.87 8.48 -15.96
C ALA A 38 -18.59 9.44 -17.11
N GLN A 39 -19.06 9.09 -18.28
CA GLN A 39 -19.26 10.10 -19.33
C GLN A 39 -20.27 11.12 -18.82
N PRO A 40 -20.00 12.43 -18.88
CA PRO A 40 -21.00 13.44 -18.59
C PRO A 40 -22.02 13.46 -19.73
N GLN A 41 -23.24 13.01 -19.46
CA GLN A 41 -24.38 13.30 -20.32
C GLN A 41 -24.59 14.81 -20.33
N ARG A 42 -24.42 15.41 -21.50
CA ARG A 42 -24.81 16.79 -21.77
C ARG A 42 -26.33 16.90 -21.68
N LEU A 43 -26.83 17.62 -20.72
CA LEU A 43 -28.18 18.15 -20.69
C LEU A 43 -28.37 19.11 -21.85
N SER A 44 -29.09 18.69 -22.88
CA SER A 44 -29.59 19.56 -23.91
C SER A 44 -30.84 20.30 -23.41
N LYS A 45 -30.75 21.60 -23.33
CA LYS A 45 -31.90 22.50 -23.22
C LYS A 45 -32.66 22.51 -24.54
N THR A 46 -33.91 22.16 -24.52
CA THR A 46 -34.87 22.42 -25.59
C THR A 46 -35.28 23.91 -25.60
N PRO A 47 -35.52 24.50 -26.77
CA PRO A 47 -36.71 25.29 -26.94
C PRO A 47 -37.55 24.86 -28.18
N ASN A 48 -38.84 24.98 -28.02
CA ASN A 48 -39.93 24.76 -28.96
C ASN A 48 -39.81 25.55 -30.25
N GLY A 49 -40.34 24.97 -31.33
CA GLY A 49 -40.85 25.78 -32.43
C GLY A 49 -40.90 25.09 -33.82
N SER A 50 -42.03 24.45 -34.06
CA SER A 50 -42.76 24.29 -35.31
C SER A 50 -42.14 24.15 -36.71
N SER A 51 -42.51 23.05 -37.35
CA SER A 51 -43.10 22.89 -38.65
C SER A 51 -42.30 22.76 -39.95
N LYS A 52 -42.66 21.66 -40.60
CA LYS A 52 -42.83 21.36 -42.04
C LYS A 52 -41.70 20.87 -42.92
N LYS A 53 -41.81 19.59 -43.26
CA LYS A 53 -41.89 18.93 -44.62
C LYS A 53 -40.86 19.37 -45.68
N THR A 54 -40.12 18.51 -46.30
CA THR A 54 -40.43 17.57 -47.41
C THR A 54 -39.13 16.90 -47.94
N LYS A 55 -39.23 15.62 -48.16
CA LYS A 55 -38.89 14.73 -49.30
C LYS A 55 -37.62 14.95 -50.15
N GLU A 56 -36.95 13.90 -50.29
CA GLU A 56 -36.62 13.02 -51.45
C GLU A 56 -35.20 13.08 -52.01
N LYS A 57 -34.62 11.94 -52.03
CA LYS A 57 -34.09 11.03 -53.09
C LYS A 57 -32.66 11.24 -53.65
N ASN A 58 -31.97 10.13 -53.49
CA ASN A 58 -31.25 9.30 -54.50
C ASN A 58 -29.95 9.77 -55.21
N LYS A 59 -29.04 8.82 -55.13
CA LYS A 59 -28.24 8.10 -56.16
C LYS A 59 -26.75 8.45 -56.27
N VAL A 60 -25.92 7.45 -55.92
CA VAL A 60 -25.08 6.57 -56.74
C VAL A 60 -24.14 7.22 -57.80
N LYS A 61 -22.85 6.98 -57.66
CA LYS A 61 -21.84 6.39 -58.58
C LYS A 61 -20.44 6.89 -58.19
N LYS A 62 -19.47 6.07 -57.95
CA LYS A 62 -18.53 5.22 -58.72
C LYS A 62 -17.52 5.99 -59.57
N GLU A 63 -16.27 5.49 -59.48
CA GLU A 63 -15.11 5.56 -60.39
C GLU A 63 -14.11 6.67 -60.11
N GLU A 64 -12.92 6.41 -59.90
CA GLU A 64 -11.72 5.65 -60.29
C GLU A 64 -10.59 6.61 -60.66
N LEU A 65 -9.39 6.24 -60.20
CA LEU A 65 -8.06 6.39 -60.84
C LEU A 65 -7.26 7.69 -60.77
N SER A 66 -6.15 7.59 -60.22
CA SER A 66 -4.73 7.64 -60.66
C SER A 66 -3.88 8.82 -60.16
N ASP A 67 -2.77 8.40 -59.64
CA ASP A 67 -1.38 8.81 -59.78
C ASP A 67 -0.81 10.11 -59.17
N GLU A 68 0.25 9.79 -58.41
CA GLU A 68 1.58 10.42 -58.27
C GLU A 68 1.71 11.85 -57.71
N GLU A 69 2.39 12.00 -56.66
CA GLU A 69 3.74 12.52 -56.37
C GLU A 69 3.92 13.08 -54.98
N THR A 70 5.03 12.69 -54.35
CA THR A 70 5.60 13.18 -53.08
C THR A 70 6.37 14.49 -53.29
N PRO A 71 7.01 15.10 -52.29
CA PRO A 71 6.63 15.42 -50.90
C PRO A 71 6.87 16.89 -50.51
N LYS A 72 6.25 17.37 -49.44
CA LYS A 72 6.81 18.47 -48.62
C LYS A 72 6.38 18.43 -47.17
N LYS A 73 7.35 18.45 -46.29
CA LYS A 73 7.28 18.60 -44.82
C LYS A 73 6.47 19.84 -44.43
N LYS A 74 5.52 19.70 -43.52
CA LYS A 74 5.08 20.77 -42.62
C LYS A 74 4.71 20.19 -41.26
N ASP A 75 5.40 20.67 -40.24
CA ASP A 75 5.17 20.45 -38.83
C ASP A 75 3.73 20.74 -38.44
N LYS A 76 3.03 19.76 -37.85
CA LYS A 76 1.77 20.01 -37.16
C LYS A 76 1.93 19.61 -35.69
N LYS A 77 2.00 20.62 -34.81
CA LYS A 77 1.79 20.52 -33.39
C LYS A 77 0.55 19.66 -33.09
N ARG A 78 0.77 18.51 -32.51
CA ARG A 78 -0.28 17.66 -31.90
C ARG A 78 -0.71 18.29 -30.60
N LYS A 79 -1.96 18.72 -30.51
CA LYS A 79 -2.62 19.01 -29.23
C LYS A 79 -2.88 17.66 -28.52
N SER A 80 -2.19 17.42 -27.41
CA SER A 80 -2.43 16.28 -26.56
C SER A 80 -3.80 16.40 -25.90
N LYS A 81 -4.65 15.41 -26.10
CA LYS A 81 -5.85 15.20 -25.27
C LYS A 81 -5.37 14.71 -23.91
N LYS A 82 -5.72 15.42 -22.83
CA LYS A 82 -5.53 14.99 -21.44
C LYS A 82 -6.20 13.63 -21.25
N ALA A 83 -5.38 12.61 -21.01
CA ALA A 83 -5.83 11.37 -20.41
C ALA A 83 -5.78 11.55 -18.88
N SER A 84 -6.86 11.26 -18.20
CA SER A 84 -6.92 11.22 -16.75
C SER A 84 -6.08 10.06 -16.26
N SER A 85 -5.04 10.36 -15.50
CA SER A 85 -4.24 9.36 -14.80
C SER A 85 -5.01 8.87 -13.58
N ASP A 86 -5.28 7.57 -13.52
CA ASP A 86 -5.72 6.89 -12.30
C ASP A 86 -4.55 6.83 -11.33
N GLU A 87 -4.55 7.70 -10.31
CA GLU A 87 -3.58 7.69 -9.24
C GLU A 87 -4.16 6.95 -8.04
N ASP A 88 -3.43 5.91 -7.65
CA ASP A 88 -3.65 5.19 -6.40
C ASP A 88 -3.13 6.05 -5.23
N TYR A 89 -3.98 6.27 -4.22
CA TYR A 89 -3.64 7.02 -3.01
C TYR A 89 -3.03 6.10 -1.97
N ASP A 90 -1.82 6.41 -1.57
CA ASP A 90 -1.18 5.88 -0.37
C ASP A 90 -1.26 6.92 0.75
N ASP A 91 -1.85 6.56 1.89
CA ASP A 91 -1.85 7.35 3.13
C ASP A 91 -0.45 7.24 3.77
N ASP A 92 0.33 8.32 3.70
CA ASP A 92 1.62 8.43 4.38
C ASP A 92 1.41 8.88 5.83
N ASP A 93 1.61 7.97 6.79
CA ASP A 93 1.80 8.31 8.19
C ASP A 93 3.22 8.84 8.41
N TYR A 94 3.31 10.02 9.03
CA TYR A 94 4.57 10.71 9.35
C TYR A 94 5.36 9.94 10.40
N ASP A 95 6.45 9.27 10.00
CA ASP A 95 7.50 8.81 10.89
C ASP A 95 8.85 9.44 10.53
N GLU A 96 9.49 10.07 11.53
CA GLU A 96 10.76 10.80 11.41
C GLU A 96 11.96 9.85 11.27
N PRO A 97 12.98 10.19 10.45
CA PRO A 97 14.17 9.34 10.26
C PRO A 97 15.19 9.46 11.40
N LYS A 98 15.71 8.33 11.87
CA LYS A 98 16.79 8.24 12.86
C LYS A 98 18.18 8.44 12.23
N LYS A 99 19.00 9.30 12.85
CA LYS A 99 20.36 9.66 12.43
C LYS A 99 21.40 8.54 12.60
N LYS A 100 22.30 8.40 11.61
CA LYS A 100 23.59 7.69 11.72
C LYS A 100 24.64 8.58 12.39
N LYS A 101 25.32 8.05 13.42
CA LYS A 101 26.56 8.66 13.98
C LYS A 101 27.78 8.11 13.22
N SER A 102 28.55 9.03 12.66
CA SER A 102 29.88 8.73 12.16
C SER A 102 30.86 8.47 13.32
N LYS A 103 31.67 7.41 13.20
CA LYS A 103 32.80 7.14 14.10
C LYS A 103 33.91 8.13 13.87
N ARG A 104 34.35 8.79 14.93
CA ARG A 104 35.69 9.32 15.08
C ARG A 104 36.28 8.76 16.36
N GLU A 105 37.42 8.11 16.24
CA GLU A 105 38.20 7.57 17.35
C GLU A 105 38.90 8.69 18.11
N SER A 106 38.84 8.65 19.42
CA SER A 106 39.95 9.06 20.31
C SER A 106 39.72 8.54 21.73
N SER A 107 40.77 8.03 22.26
CA SER A 107 41.18 7.43 23.50
C SER A 107 40.53 7.81 24.82
N SER A 108 40.30 6.74 25.58
CA SER A 108 40.44 6.50 27.04
C SER A 108 39.93 7.49 28.10
N SER A 109 38.97 7.06 28.87
CA SER A 109 39.08 6.92 30.33
C SER A 109 37.88 6.19 30.95
N LYS A 110 38.17 5.35 31.94
CA LYS A 110 37.22 4.46 32.68
C LYS A 110 36.32 5.27 33.59
N SER A 111 35.02 5.02 33.55
CA SER A 111 34.19 5.07 34.76
C SER A 111 32.83 4.32 34.58
N LYS A 112 32.38 3.80 35.66
CA LYS A 112 31.39 2.79 36.03
C LYS A 112 30.05 2.75 35.32
N LYS A 113 29.61 1.51 35.08
CA LYS A 113 28.28 1.02 34.68
C LYS A 113 27.13 1.65 35.45
N ILE A 114 26.13 2.17 34.72
CA ILE A 114 24.72 2.08 35.10
C ILE A 114 23.97 1.61 33.84
N LYS A 115 23.39 0.42 33.92
CA LYS A 115 22.48 -0.15 32.92
C LYS A 115 21.17 0.66 32.92
N LYS A 116 20.83 1.30 31.83
CA LYS A 116 19.50 1.72 31.51
C LYS A 116 19.11 1.09 30.19
N GLU A 117 18.21 0.14 30.23
CA GLU A 117 17.55 -0.44 29.08
C GLU A 117 16.70 0.64 28.43
N LEU A 118 17.07 1.02 27.23
CA LEU A 118 16.23 1.83 26.34
C LEU A 118 15.37 0.89 25.53
N SER A 119 14.08 0.89 25.80
CA SER A 119 13.07 0.23 24.98
C SER A 119 12.89 1.04 23.70
N ASP A 120 13.27 0.45 22.60
CA ASP A 120 13.01 0.93 21.25
C ASP A 120 11.59 0.50 20.86
N ASP A 121 10.65 1.44 20.87
CA ASP A 121 9.29 1.22 20.40
C ASP A 121 9.28 1.28 18.87
N SER A 122 9.66 0.20 18.23
CA SER A 122 9.21 -0.10 16.88
C SER A 122 7.90 -0.86 17.01
N TYR A 123 6.81 -0.29 16.53
CA TYR A 123 5.54 -0.99 16.38
C TYR A 123 5.67 -2.08 15.32
N ASP A 124 6.17 -3.23 15.72
CA ASP A 124 5.86 -4.50 15.09
C ASP A 124 4.58 -5.00 15.77
N ASP A 125 3.49 -4.94 15.02
CA ASP A 125 2.20 -5.50 15.37
C ASP A 125 2.31 -7.04 15.27
N ASP A 126 2.96 -7.64 16.26
CA ASP A 126 2.93 -9.07 16.53
C ASP A 126 2.46 -9.28 17.97
N ASP A 127 1.14 -9.53 18.07
CA ASP A 127 0.46 -10.05 19.25
C ASP A 127 1.25 -11.17 19.88
N PHE A 128 1.80 -10.92 21.04
CA PHE A 128 2.16 -11.94 22.01
C PHE A 128 1.60 -11.59 23.38
N GLU A 129 0.38 -12.02 23.63
CA GLU A 129 -0.17 -12.12 24.98
C GLU A 129 0.34 -13.37 25.69
N ASP A 130 0.53 -13.16 26.99
CA ASP A 130 0.68 -14.14 28.06
C ASP A 130 2.05 -14.77 28.33
N ILE A 131 2.83 -14.07 29.18
CA ILE A 131 3.61 -14.74 30.22
C ILE A 131 3.36 -14.07 31.58
N LYS A 132 2.59 -14.76 32.43
CA LYS A 132 2.36 -14.41 33.83
C LYS A 132 3.68 -14.36 34.60
N LYS A 133 4.00 -13.20 35.17
CA LYS A 133 5.09 -13.05 36.15
C LYS A 133 4.84 -13.90 37.37
N LYS A 134 5.65 -14.94 37.62
CA LYS A 134 5.79 -15.58 38.93
C LYS A 134 6.80 -14.80 39.75
N LYS A 135 6.33 -14.26 40.87
CA LYS A 135 7.18 -13.76 41.98
C LYS A 135 7.88 -14.92 42.65
N SER A 136 9.19 -14.83 42.80
CA SER A 136 9.97 -15.69 43.68
C SER A 136 9.76 -15.27 45.13
N SER A 137 9.38 -16.21 45.95
CA SER A 137 9.29 -16.05 47.40
C SER A 137 10.59 -16.51 48.06
N SER A 138 11.23 -15.62 48.81
CA SER A 138 12.24 -16.01 49.78
C SER A 138 11.57 -16.13 51.16
N LYS A 139 11.86 -17.27 51.85
CA LYS A 139 11.38 -17.59 53.18
C LYS A 139 12.16 -16.82 54.23
N SER A 140 11.48 -16.28 55.23
CA SER A 140 11.97 -16.28 56.62
C SER A 140 10.81 -16.45 57.61
N LYS A 141 11.11 -17.20 58.70
CA LYS A 141 10.19 -17.71 59.69
C LYS A 141 9.80 -16.65 60.73
N SER A 142 8.58 -16.66 61.22
CA SER A 142 8.20 -16.92 62.63
C SER A 142 6.79 -16.36 62.94
N SER A 143 5.99 -17.16 63.63
CA SER A 143 4.63 -16.88 64.11
C SER A 143 4.66 -15.99 65.41
N PRO A 144 3.55 -15.50 65.99
CA PRO A 144 2.25 -16.15 66.14
C PRO A 144 0.98 -15.26 66.01
N LYS A 145 -0.15 -15.95 66.08
CA LYS A 145 -1.58 -15.63 66.11
C LYS A 145 -2.03 -14.37 66.87
N VAL A 146 -2.94 -13.56 66.26
CA VAL A 146 -4.11 -12.94 66.93
C VAL A 146 -5.25 -12.72 65.92
N LYS A 147 -6.48 -12.73 66.46
CA LYS A 147 -7.80 -12.91 65.83
C LYS A 147 -8.30 -11.77 64.93
N LYS A 148 -9.12 -12.19 63.97
CA LYS A 148 -10.32 -11.60 63.34
C LYS A 148 -10.53 -10.09 63.37
N GLU A 149 -10.63 -9.52 62.17
CA GLU A 149 -11.69 -8.61 61.76
C GLU A 149 -11.89 -8.62 60.26
N GLU A 150 -13.14 -8.61 59.80
CA GLU A 150 -13.57 -8.61 58.42
C GLU A 150 -13.23 -7.27 57.81
N VAL A 151 -12.43 -7.26 56.74
CA VAL A 151 -12.31 -6.10 55.86
C VAL A 151 -12.58 -6.53 54.41
N VAL A 152 -13.61 -5.92 53.91
CA VAL A 152 -14.17 -5.94 52.54
C VAL A 152 -13.08 -5.94 51.48
N SER A 153 -13.09 -6.96 50.63
CA SER A 153 -12.22 -7.07 49.42
C SER A 153 -12.48 -5.94 48.45
N PRO A 154 -11.46 -5.27 47.87
CA PRO A 154 -11.69 -4.32 46.80
C PRO A 154 -12.13 -5.05 45.53
N LYS A 155 -13.29 -4.67 45.04
CA LYS A 155 -13.93 -5.10 43.80
C LYS A 155 -12.93 -5.17 42.65
N LYS A 156 -12.87 -6.30 41.95
CA LYS A 156 -12.29 -6.45 40.63
C LYS A 156 -12.79 -5.29 39.77
N ARG A 157 -11.85 -4.52 39.16
CA ARG A 157 -12.16 -3.57 38.09
C ARG A 157 -12.96 -4.31 37.03
N GLY A 158 -14.21 -3.92 36.90
CA GLY A 158 -15.10 -4.41 35.86
C GLY A 158 -14.44 -4.19 34.49
N LYS A 159 -14.42 -5.22 33.67
CA LYS A 159 -14.33 -5.03 32.22
C LYS A 159 -15.40 -4.01 31.88
N LYS A 160 -15.04 -2.87 31.28
CA LYS A 160 -15.99 -2.08 30.53
C LYS A 160 -16.61 -3.05 29.53
N GLU A 161 -17.89 -3.29 29.64
CA GLU A 161 -18.67 -3.86 28.56
C GLU A 161 -18.48 -2.93 27.40
N GLU A 162 -17.68 -3.34 26.40
CA GLU A 162 -17.70 -2.72 25.09
C GLU A 162 -19.12 -2.99 24.59
N GLU A 163 -19.92 -1.94 24.42
CA GLU A 163 -21.16 -1.99 23.68
C GLU A 163 -20.86 -2.73 22.38
N VAL A 164 -21.46 -3.89 22.22
CA VAL A 164 -21.35 -4.69 20.98
C VAL A 164 -22.04 -3.85 19.92
N GLU A 165 -21.29 -3.03 19.19
CA GLU A 165 -21.83 -2.31 18.02
C GLU A 165 -22.45 -3.36 17.10
N GLU A 166 -23.75 -3.25 16.88
CA GLU A 166 -24.49 -4.11 15.97
C GLU A 166 -23.89 -3.98 14.58
N VAL A 167 -23.34 -5.08 14.07
CA VAL A 167 -22.61 -5.08 12.82
C VAL A 167 -23.57 -5.26 11.68
N TRP A 168 -23.57 -4.31 10.76
CA TRP A 168 -24.35 -4.40 9.55
C TRP A 168 -23.88 -5.55 8.64
N GLU A 169 -24.73 -6.59 8.52
CA GLU A 169 -24.46 -7.78 7.70
C GLU A 169 -24.97 -7.57 6.25
N TRP A 170 -24.48 -6.54 5.61
CA TRP A 170 -24.87 -6.10 4.26
C TRP A 170 -24.77 -7.19 3.19
N TRP A 171 -23.97 -8.23 3.39
CA TRP A 171 -23.82 -9.36 2.47
C TRP A 171 -25.02 -10.31 2.48
N LYS A 172 -25.96 -10.13 3.39
CA LYS A 172 -27.25 -10.83 3.46
C LYS A 172 -28.39 -10.03 2.85
N GLU A 173 -28.16 -8.77 2.45
CA GLU A 173 -29.15 -7.89 1.85
C GLU A 173 -29.19 -7.99 0.32
N ASP A 174 -30.32 -7.60 -0.27
CA ASP A 174 -30.48 -7.49 -1.71
C ASP A 174 -29.61 -6.36 -2.27
N LYS A 175 -29.12 -6.57 -3.50
CA LYS A 175 -28.31 -5.56 -4.19
C LYS A 175 -29.18 -4.36 -4.58
N LYS A 176 -28.62 -3.17 -4.41
CA LYS A 176 -29.22 -1.93 -4.91
C LYS A 176 -29.28 -1.89 -6.43
N PRO A 177 -30.17 -1.05 -7.01
CA PRO A 177 -30.19 -0.78 -8.44
C PRO A 177 -28.83 -0.32 -8.94
N GLU A 178 -28.52 -0.65 -10.19
CA GLU A 178 -27.27 -0.27 -10.82
C GLU A 178 -27.08 1.26 -10.81
N GLY A 179 -25.89 1.72 -10.47
CA GLY A 179 -25.54 3.15 -10.36
C GLY A 179 -25.78 3.76 -8.99
N VAL A 180 -26.67 3.22 -8.15
CA VAL A 180 -26.96 3.77 -6.82
C VAL A 180 -26.10 3.10 -5.75
N LYS A 181 -25.24 3.90 -5.07
CA LYS A 181 -24.35 3.39 -4.00
C LYS A 181 -24.95 3.51 -2.61
N TRP A 182 -25.79 4.53 -2.39
CA TRP A 182 -26.46 4.80 -1.11
C TRP A 182 -27.73 5.61 -1.36
N ASN A 183 -28.70 5.52 -0.45
CA ASN A 183 -29.92 6.33 -0.47
C ASN A 183 -29.79 7.55 0.43
N THR A 184 -29.23 7.34 1.62
CA THR A 184 -28.97 8.42 2.60
C THR A 184 -27.51 8.43 3.00
N LEU A 185 -26.92 9.62 3.12
CA LEU A 185 -25.52 9.80 3.49
C LEU A 185 -25.40 11.05 4.37
N SER A 186 -24.90 10.89 5.59
CA SER A 186 -24.60 11.97 6.52
C SER A 186 -23.22 11.76 7.15
N HIS A 187 -22.45 12.84 7.29
CA HIS A 187 -21.12 12.86 7.92
C HIS A 187 -20.77 14.27 8.38
N MET A 188 -19.72 14.42 9.20
CA MET A 188 -19.32 15.71 9.79
C MET A 188 -18.33 16.52 8.92
N GLY A 189 -18.02 16.06 7.70
CA GLY A 189 -17.03 16.70 6.83
C GLY A 189 -15.58 16.34 7.19
N PRO A 190 -14.60 17.05 6.60
CA PRO A 190 -13.18 16.83 6.83
C PRO A 190 -12.65 17.61 8.03
N LEU A 191 -11.56 17.12 8.63
CA LEU A 191 -10.76 17.87 9.60
C LEU A 191 -9.56 18.51 8.88
N PHE A 192 -9.43 19.84 8.98
CA PHE A 192 -8.34 20.59 8.35
C PHE A 192 -7.08 20.60 9.21
N ALA A 193 -5.92 20.78 8.56
CA ALA A 193 -4.68 21.04 9.26
C ALA A 193 -4.77 22.36 10.05
N PRO A 194 -4.25 22.40 11.29
CA PRO A 194 -4.27 23.63 12.10
C PRO A 194 -3.53 24.78 11.41
N PRO A 195 -3.84 26.03 11.74
CA PRO A 195 -3.08 27.19 11.29
C PRO A 195 -1.59 27.08 11.62
N TYR A 196 -0.75 27.73 10.84
CA TYR A 196 0.67 27.82 11.15
C TYR A 196 0.90 28.60 12.44
N VAL A 197 1.79 28.08 13.27
CA VAL A 197 2.27 28.77 14.49
C VAL A 197 3.70 29.21 14.22
N PRO A 198 4.00 30.51 14.27
CA PRO A 198 5.35 31.02 14.05
C PRO A 198 6.40 30.39 14.95
N LEU A 199 7.64 30.32 14.47
CA LEU A 199 8.76 29.84 15.27
C LEU A 199 9.04 30.77 16.47
N PRO A 200 9.50 30.20 17.61
CA PRO A 200 9.95 31.01 18.73
C PRO A 200 11.05 32.01 18.35
N SER A 201 11.08 33.17 18.98
CA SER A 201 12.00 34.27 18.65
C SER A 201 13.51 33.91 18.71
N HIS A 202 13.88 32.85 19.43
CA HIS A 202 15.26 32.36 19.52
C HIS A 202 15.67 31.47 18.34
N VAL A 203 14.73 31.01 17.52
CA VAL A 203 15.00 30.18 16.33
C VAL A 203 15.13 31.08 15.12
N LYS A 204 16.32 31.21 14.59
CA LYS A 204 16.63 32.16 13.52
C LYS A 204 16.85 31.45 12.18
N PHE A 205 16.36 32.08 11.13
CA PHE A 205 16.78 31.76 9.76
C PHE A 205 17.94 32.70 9.39
N LEU A 206 19.02 32.14 8.80
CA LEU A 206 20.18 32.93 8.38
C LEU A 206 20.34 32.88 6.85
N TYR A 207 20.61 34.04 6.26
CA TYR A 207 20.99 34.13 4.85
C TYR A 207 22.36 34.76 4.72
N ALA A 208 23.29 34.07 4.06
CA ALA A 208 24.72 34.49 3.98
C ALA A 208 25.33 34.83 5.36
N GLY A 209 24.93 34.06 6.40
CA GLY A 209 25.41 34.25 7.78
C GLY A 209 24.73 35.38 8.56
N LYS A 210 23.84 36.15 7.95
CA LYS A 210 23.08 37.22 8.63
C LYS A 210 21.66 36.76 8.96
N GLU A 211 21.18 37.16 10.15
CA GLU A 211 19.79 36.90 10.54
C GLU A 211 18.82 37.61 9.58
N MET A 212 17.81 36.89 9.14
CA MET A 212 16.73 37.40 8.31
C MET A 212 15.38 36.93 8.84
N LYS A 213 14.49 37.89 9.11
CA LYS A 213 13.12 37.59 9.53
C LYS A 213 12.27 37.34 8.30
N LEU A 214 11.63 36.18 8.28
CA LEU A 214 10.71 35.77 7.20
C LEU A 214 9.27 36.18 7.54
N SER A 215 8.46 36.41 6.51
CA SER A 215 7.01 36.47 6.63
C SER A 215 6.45 35.11 7.08
N ALA A 216 5.28 35.09 7.71
CA ALA A 216 4.70 33.86 8.28
C ALA A 216 4.58 32.74 7.21
N ASP A 217 4.15 33.09 6.01
CA ASP A 217 4.01 32.13 4.92
C ASP A 217 5.37 31.61 4.42
N ALA A 218 6.37 32.50 4.29
CA ALA A 218 7.72 32.11 3.89
C ALA A 218 8.42 31.27 4.98
N GLU A 219 8.18 31.60 6.27
CA GLU A 219 8.69 30.87 7.43
C GLU A 219 8.07 29.46 7.49
N GLU A 220 6.74 29.31 7.31
CA GLU A 220 6.09 28.00 7.27
C GLU A 220 6.77 27.08 6.24
N VAL A 221 6.97 27.58 5.02
CA VAL A 221 7.60 26.80 3.94
C VAL A 221 9.08 26.51 4.24
N ALA A 222 9.81 27.45 4.84
CA ALA A 222 11.19 27.23 5.31
C ALA A 222 11.27 26.10 6.34
N THR A 223 10.26 25.95 7.21
CA THR A 223 10.21 24.85 8.19
C THR A 223 10.09 23.47 7.52
N PHE A 224 9.40 23.36 6.38
CA PHE A 224 9.29 22.08 5.64
C PHE A 224 10.66 21.62 5.13
N TYR A 225 11.44 22.53 4.57
CA TYR A 225 12.80 22.25 4.10
C TYR A 225 13.76 22.00 5.26
N GLY A 226 13.70 22.83 6.31
CA GLY A 226 14.55 22.69 7.49
C GLY A 226 14.42 21.32 8.17
N ARG A 227 13.21 20.78 8.26
CA ARG A 227 12.97 19.42 8.80
C ARG A 227 13.58 18.30 7.96
N MET A 228 13.94 18.58 6.71
CA MET A 228 14.48 17.61 5.77
C MET A 228 15.98 17.79 5.50
N ILE A 229 16.67 18.69 6.18
CA ILE A 229 18.08 19.06 5.89
C ILE A 229 19.06 17.86 5.94
N ASP A 230 18.75 16.85 6.74
CA ASP A 230 19.54 15.62 6.83
C ASP A 230 18.99 14.48 5.92
N HIS A 231 17.98 14.76 5.11
CA HIS A 231 17.35 13.76 4.24
C HIS A 231 17.98 13.76 2.85
N GLU A 232 18.02 12.61 2.19
CA GLU A 232 18.61 12.43 0.86
C GLU A 232 18.00 13.36 -0.21
N TYR A 233 16.72 13.71 -0.12
CA TYR A 233 16.11 14.64 -1.06
C TYR A 233 16.84 16.00 -1.16
N VAL A 234 17.42 16.49 -0.07
CA VAL A 234 18.16 17.76 -0.05
C VAL A 234 19.47 17.69 -0.85
N THR A 235 20.00 16.48 -1.11
CA THR A 235 21.17 16.30 -1.98
C THR A 235 20.80 16.31 -3.47
N MET A 236 19.51 16.20 -3.79
CA MET A 236 19.02 16.11 -5.17
C MET A 236 18.81 17.50 -5.77
N LYS A 237 19.48 17.78 -6.89
CA LYS A 237 19.38 19.07 -7.59
C LYS A 237 17.93 19.42 -7.93
N GLN A 238 17.14 18.45 -8.44
CA GLN A 238 15.74 18.66 -8.83
C GLN A 238 14.88 19.11 -7.65
N PHE A 239 15.05 18.46 -6.48
CA PHE A 239 14.33 18.81 -5.26
C PHE A 239 14.61 20.27 -4.84
N ASN A 240 15.88 20.64 -4.82
CA ASN A 240 16.31 21.98 -4.41
C ASN A 240 15.84 23.06 -5.40
N THR A 241 15.90 22.77 -6.69
CA THR A 241 15.42 23.70 -7.75
C THR A 241 13.91 23.94 -7.64
N ASN A 242 13.13 22.88 -7.48
CA ASN A 242 11.69 22.98 -7.35
C ASN A 242 11.27 23.68 -6.04
N PHE A 243 11.93 23.33 -4.93
CA PHE A 243 11.70 23.98 -3.65
C PHE A 243 11.96 25.49 -3.73
N MET A 244 13.12 25.90 -4.23
CA MET A 244 13.49 27.31 -4.32
C MET A 244 12.51 28.08 -5.23
N LYS A 245 12.14 27.50 -6.37
CA LYS A 245 11.15 28.09 -7.30
C LYS A 245 9.80 28.34 -6.61
N ASP A 246 9.29 27.39 -5.84
CA ASP A 246 7.97 27.52 -5.20
C ASP A 246 8.05 28.36 -3.92
N TRP A 247 9.12 28.26 -3.13
CA TRP A 247 9.33 29.09 -1.93
C TRP A 247 9.37 30.58 -2.28
N ARG A 248 10.09 30.94 -3.37
CA ARG A 248 10.13 32.32 -3.86
C ARG A 248 8.77 32.88 -4.29
N LYS A 249 7.80 32.01 -4.67
CA LYS A 249 6.43 32.49 -4.98
C LYS A 249 5.64 32.91 -3.73
N VAL A 250 5.98 32.35 -2.58
CA VAL A 250 5.34 32.61 -1.30
C VAL A 250 5.97 33.80 -0.58
N MET A 251 7.26 34.08 -0.83
CA MET A 251 8.00 35.21 -0.26
C MET A 251 7.38 36.55 -0.67
N THR A 252 7.54 37.56 0.18
CA THR A 252 7.30 38.96 -0.12
C THR A 252 8.29 39.48 -1.21
N ALA A 253 8.03 40.64 -1.79
CA ALA A 253 8.95 41.24 -2.78
C ALA A 253 10.35 41.47 -2.20
N ALA A 254 10.42 42.05 -0.99
CA ALA A 254 11.68 42.32 -0.30
C ALA A 254 12.47 41.04 0.02
N GLU A 255 11.79 39.96 0.46
CA GLU A 255 12.44 38.68 0.71
C GLU A 255 13.02 38.06 -0.58
N ARG A 256 12.28 38.19 -1.73
CA ARG A 256 12.74 37.67 -3.02
C ARG A 256 13.95 38.41 -3.58
N GLU A 257 14.09 39.70 -3.29
CA GLU A 257 15.26 40.47 -3.71
C GLU A 257 16.52 39.99 -2.99
N VAL A 258 16.42 39.67 -1.71
CA VAL A 258 17.54 39.21 -0.90
C VAL A 258 17.81 37.72 -1.11
N ILE A 259 16.78 36.85 -0.99
CA ILE A 259 16.94 35.39 -1.03
C ILE A 259 16.87 34.91 -2.50
N ASN A 260 18.02 34.79 -3.13
CA ASN A 260 18.15 34.35 -4.51
C ASN A 260 18.93 33.04 -4.67
N ASP A 261 19.64 32.57 -3.64
CA ASP A 261 20.52 31.41 -3.67
C ASP A 261 20.29 30.51 -2.44
N LEU A 262 19.80 29.29 -2.68
CA LEU A 262 19.50 28.31 -1.63
C LEU A 262 20.77 27.88 -0.85
N THR A 263 21.93 27.91 -1.48
CA THR A 263 23.20 27.52 -0.83
C THR A 263 23.63 28.49 0.26
N LYS A 264 23.13 29.73 0.23
CA LYS A 264 23.38 30.76 1.26
C LYS A 264 22.37 30.72 2.40
N CYS A 265 21.34 29.87 2.30
CA CYS A 265 20.31 29.71 3.32
C CYS A 265 20.78 28.71 4.40
N ASP A 266 20.69 29.11 5.66
CA ASP A 266 20.96 28.22 6.78
C ASP A 266 19.68 27.94 7.58
N PHE A 267 19.21 26.68 7.51
CA PHE A 267 18.02 26.16 8.20
C PHE A 267 18.36 25.36 9.46
N ARG A 268 19.62 25.33 9.92
CA ARG A 268 20.07 24.42 10.99
C ARG A 268 19.39 24.70 12.32
N GLN A 269 19.12 25.96 12.65
CA GLN A 269 18.42 26.30 13.89
C GLN A 269 16.99 25.79 13.87
N ILE A 270 16.33 25.87 12.70
CA ILE A 270 14.99 25.31 12.49
C ILE A 270 15.00 23.78 12.67
N ASP A 271 15.96 23.10 12.06
CA ASP A 271 16.13 21.64 12.22
C ASP A 271 16.37 21.24 13.67
N THR A 272 17.27 21.96 14.36
CA THR A 272 17.59 21.72 15.78
C THR A 272 16.34 21.85 16.64
N TYR A 273 15.57 22.92 16.48
CA TYR A 273 14.32 23.13 17.20
C TYR A 273 13.35 21.95 17.01
N PHE A 274 13.12 21.50 15.78
CA PHE A 274 12.19 20.38 15.55
C PHE A 274 12.73 19.04 16.06
N LYS A 275 14.06 18.84 16.08
CA LYS A 275 14.69 17.68 16.73
C LYS A 275 14.46 17.69 18.23
N GLU A 276 14.64 18.85 18.88
CA GLU A 276 14.35 19.04 20.30
C GLU A 276 12.88 18.78 20.62
N GLN A 277 11.95 19.30 19.81
CA GLN A 277 10.52 19.03 19.96
C GLN A 277 10.19 17.54 19.81
N SER A 278 10.91 16.82 18.94
CA SER A 278 10.77 15.38 18.80
C SER A 278 11.25 14.61 20.04
N GLU A 279 12.40 15.02 20.60
CA GLU A 279 12.93 14.41 21.84
C GLU A 279 12.02 14.70 23.04
N ILE A 280 11.46 15.91 23.14
CA ILE A 280 10.46 16.24 24.17
C ILE A 280 9.26 15.30 24.04
N ARG A 281 8.72 15.11 22.83
CA ARG A 281 7.61 14.18 22.58
C ARG A 281 7.93 12.73 22.96
N LYS A 282 9.14 12.27 22.66
CA LYS A 282 9.60 10.92 23.05
C LYS A 282 9.74 10.79 24.57
N ALA A 283 10.18 11.84 25.25
CA ALA A 283 10.36 11.89 26.68
C ALA A 283 9.06 12.05 27.49
N MET A 284 7.94 12.44 26.85
CA MET A 284 6.63 12.59 27.49
C MET A 284 6.24 11.36 28.31
N SER A 285 5.60 11.60 29.43
CA SER A 285 5.05 10.56 30.31
C SER A 285 3.95 9.74 29.62
N LYS A 286 3.61 8.58 30.18
CA LYS A 286 2.48 7.79 29.68
C LYS A 286 1.14 8.52 29.83
N GLU A 287 1.02 9.35 30.85
CA GLU A 287 -0.20 10.12 31.12
C GLU A 287 -0.39 11.24 30.12
N GLU A 288 0.67 11.97 29.78
CA GLU A 288 0.63 13.02 28.72
C GLU A 288 0.33 12.42 27.35
N LYS A 289 0.98 11.29 26.99
CA LYS A 289 0.66 10.54 25.77
C LYS A 289 -0.79 10.06 25.74
N LEU A 290 -1.34 9.68 26.91
CA LEU A 290 -2.75 9.27 27.01
C LEU A 290 -3.69 10.43 26.74
N LYS A 291 -3.44 11.64 27.31
CA LYS A 291 -4.24 12.84 27.03
C LYS A 291 -4.25 13.22 25.56
N ILE A 292 -3.07 13.14 24.88
CA ILE A 292 -2.98 13.39 23.44
C ILE A 292 -3.81 12.35 22.67
N LYS A 293 -3.76 11.08 23.09
CA LYS A 293 -4.57 10.02 22.49
C LYS A 293 -6.07 10.26 22.72
N GLU A 294 -6.49 10.64 23.91
CA GLU A 294 -7.88 10.97 24.22
C GLU A 294 -8.41 12.12 23.34
N GLY A 295 -7.57 13.15 23.08
CA GLY A 295 -7.91 14.22 22.13
C GLY A 295 -8.12 13.68 20.70
N LYS A 296 -7.21 12.84 20.21
CA LYS A 296 -7.35 12.18 18.90
C LYS A 296 -8.58 11.26 18.84
N ASP A 297 -8.86 10.53 19.93
CA ASP A 297 -10.03 9.65 20.02
C ASP A 297 -11.33 10.47 20.03
N ALA A 298 -11.33 11.68 20.56
CA ALA A 298 -12.46 12.63 20.48
C ALA A 298 -12.69 13.11 19.05
N GLU A 299 -11.63 13.46 18.31
CA GLU A 299 -11.73 13.80 16.87
C GLU A 299 -12.28 12.63 16.05
N VAL A 300 -11.82 11.40 16.30
CA VAL A 300 -12.34 10.19 15.64
C VAL A 300 -13.82 9.98 15.94
N LYS A 301 -14.30 10.30 17.13
CA LYS A 301 -15.74 10.20 17.46
C LYS A 301 -16.58 11.18 16.63
N ILE A 302 -16.06 12.36 16.34
CA ILE A 302 -16.76 13.41 15.59
C ILE A 302 -16.67 13.13 14.07
N TYR A 303 -15.46 13.04 13.54
CA TYR A 303 -15.19 13.01 12.10
C TYR A 303 -15.02 11.59 11.53
N GLY A 304 -14.74 10.60 12.37
CA GLY A 304 -14.40 9.26 11.95
C GLY A 304 -15.58 8.35 11.62
N MET A 305 -16.82 8.88 11.65
CA MET A 305 -18.03 8.11 11.38
C MET A 305 -18.90 8.83 10.35
N ALA A 306 -19.51 8.04 9.47
CA ALA A 306 -20.57 8.47 8.57
C ALA A 306 -21.79 7.57 8.79
N ILE A 307 -22.99 8.08 8.53
CA ILE A 307 -24.24 7.31 8.56
C ILE A 307 -24.70 7.11 7.12
N ILE A 308 -24.82 5.87 6.72
CA ILE A 308 -25.27 5.45 5.38
C ILE A 308 -26.44 4.53 5.52
N ASP A 309 -27.56 4.90 4.92
CA ASP A 309 -28.80 4.11 4.96
C ASP A 309 -29.20 3.72 6.40
N GLY A 310 -29.00 4.64 7.36
CA GLY A 310 -29.28 4.43 8.78
C GLY A 310 -28.16 3.73 9.57
N HIS A 311 -27.12 3.18 8.91
CA HIS A 311 -26.05 2.43 9.56
C HIS A 311 -24.76 3.27 9.73
N LYS A 312 -24.16 3.19 10.92
CA LYS A 312 -22.86 3.83 11.21
C LYS A 312 -21.73 3.11 10.49
N GLN A 313 -20.99 3.83 9.67
CA GLN A 313 -19.82 3.33 8.92
C GLN A 313 -18.58 4.15 9.26
N LYS A 314 -17.45 3.48 9.43
CA LYS A 314 -16.17 4.16 9.69
C LYS A 314 -15.72 4.92 8.43
N VAL A 315 -15.24 6.14 8.62
CA VAL A 315 -14.51 6.91 7.59
C VAL A 315 -13.05 6.46 7.58
N ALA A 316 -12.40 6.42 6.43
CA ALA A 316 -10.99 6.04 6.34
C ALA A 316 -10.09 7.11 6.96
N ASN A 317 -9.57 8.02 6.16
CA ASN A 317 -8.83 9.18 6.64
C ASN A 317 -9.70 10.43 6.47
N PHE A 318 -10.20 10.96 7.57
CA PHE A 318 -11.02 12.17 7.57
C PHE A 318 -10.20 13.47 7.65
N ARG A 319 -8.86 13.37 7.79
CA ARG A 319 -7.99 14.54 7.85
C ARG A 319 -7.55 14.97 6.47
N ILE A 320 -7.65 16.26 6.20
CA ILE A 320 -7.03 16.86 5.02
C ILE A 320 -5.52 16.86 5.21
N GLU A 321 -4.83 16.50 4.16
CA GLU A 321 -3.37 16.44 4.13
C GLU A 321 -2.76 17.82 4.45
N PRO A 322 -1.83 17.92 5.41
CA PRO A 322 -1.20 19.18 5.75
C PRO A 322 -0.33 19.70 4.59
N PRO A 323 -0.05 21.01 4.54
CA PRO A 323 0.92 21.57 3.61
C PRO A 323 2.32 21.00 3.87
N GLY A 324 3.15 20.98 2.83
CA GLY A 324 4.50 20.41 2.93
C GLY A 324 5.21 20.38 1.59
N LEU A 325 6.30 19.63 1.48
CA LEU A 325 7.01 19.44 0.22
C LEU A 325 6.66 18.08 -0.38
N PHE A 326 6.38 18.09 -1.68
CA PHE A 326 6.14 16.85 -2.41
C PHE A 326 7.44 16.05 -2.55
N ARG A 327 7.42 14.81 -2.12
CA ARG A 327 8.60 13.95 -2.15
C ARG A 327 8.69 13.15 -3.44
N GLY A 328 7.57 12.57 -3.88
CA GLY A 328 7.54 11.62 -4.99
C GLY A 328 8.19 10.29 -4.63
N ARG A 329 8.14 9.33 -5.54
CA ARG A 329 8.87 8.06 -5.46
C ARG A 329 9.84 7.96 -6.62
N GLY A 330 11.04 7.41 -6.39
CA GLY A 330 12.10 7.38 -7.39
C GLY A 330 12.55 8.78 -7.81
N GLY A 331 12.98 8.93 -9.06
CA GLY A 331 13.39 10.21 -9.64
C GLY A 331 12.23 11.09 -10.12
N HIS A 332 11.22 11.34 -9.26
CA HIS A 332 10.04 12.10 -9.68
C HIS A 332 10.37 13.56 -10.03
N PRO A 333 10.01 14.09 -11.22
CA PRO A 333 10.41 15.43 -11.69
C PRO A 333 9.85 16.57 -10.82
N LYS A 334 8.71 16.36 -10.15
CA LYS A 334 8.05 17.36 -9.29
C LYS A 334 8.49 17.31 -7.82
N MET A 335 9.47 16.47 -7.45
CA MET A 335 9.97 16.42 -6.07
C MET A 335 10.45 17.81 -5.61
N GLY A 336 10.18 18.15 -4.35
CA GLY A 336 10.52 19.46 -3.78
C GLY A 336 9.49 20.57 -4.05
N MET A 337 8.46 20.36 -4.88
CA MET A 337 7.38 21.32 -5.07
C MET A 337 6.54 21.48 -3.81
N LEU A 338 6.00 22.68 -3.61
CA LEU A 338 5.17 23.01 -2.45
C LEU A 338 3.74 22.47 -2.60
N LYS A 339 3.34 21.56 -1.71
CA LYS A 339 1.94 21.17 -1.50
C LYS A 339 1.27 22.29 -0.69
N LYS A 340 0.34 23.00 -1.30
CA LYS A 340 -0.35 24.12 -0.69
C LYS A 340 -1.35 23.64 0.37
N ARG A 341 -1.60 24.48 1.35
CA ARG A 341 -2.67 24.28 2.33
C ARG A 341 -4.02 24.26 1.62
N ILE A 342 -4.79 23.21 1.85
CA ILE A 342 -6.17 23.09 1.36
C ILE A 342 -7.09 23.86 2.31
N ARG A 343 -7.94 24.70 1.74
CA ARG A 343 -8.94 25.52 2.45
C ARG A 343 -10.33 24.95 2.24
N PRO A 344 -11.30 25.28 3.08
CA PRO A 344 -12.69 24.85 2.87
C PRO A 344 -13.25 25.22 1.49
N GLU A 345 -12.82 26.36 0.92
CA GLU A 345 -13.19 26.84 -0.42
C GLU A 345 -12.64 25.96 -1.57
N ASP A 346 -11.73 25.04 -1.28
CA ASP A 346 -11.21 24.08 -2.26
C ASP A 346 -12.02 22.77 -2.27
N VAL A 347 -12.79 22.52 -1.18
CA VAL A 347 -13.39 21.22 -0.90
C VAL A 347 -14.84 21.15 -1.37
N ILE A 348 -15.16 20.06 -2.08
CA ILE A 348 -16.52 19.68 -2.47
C ILE A 348 -17.02 18.65 -1.45
N ILE A 349 -18.18 18.90 -0.87
CA ILE A 349 -18.86 17.99 0.06
C ILE A 349 -19.90 17.18 -0.72
N ASN A 350 -19.99 15.87 -0.47
CA ASN A 350 -21.05 15.02 -0.99
C ASN A 350 -21.86 14.41 0.16
N CYS A 351 -23.15 14.72 0.24
CA CYS A 351 -24.05 14.25 1.30
C CYS A 351 -25.46 13.96 0.72
N GLY A 352 -26.30 13.29 1.49
CA GLY A 352 -27.69 12.96 1.08
C GLY A 352 -28.57 14.21 0.95
N LYS A 353 -29.58 14.15 0.08
CA LYS A 353 -30.65 15.16 0.06
C LYS A 353 -31.45 15.06 1.36
N GLY A 354 -31.68 16.21 2.01
CA GLY A 354 -32.43 16.27 3.27
C GLY A 354 -31.66 15.83 4.51
N THR A 355 -30.34 15.57 4.41
CA THR A 355 -29.45 15.42 5.57
C THR A 355 -28.77 16.73 5.92
N ASP A 356 -28.35 16.87 7.17
CA ASP A 356 -27.59 18.03 7.61
C ASP A 356 -26.28 18.15 6.82
N ILE A 357 -26.10 19.31 6.19
CA ILE A 357 -24.86 19.61 5.47
C ILE A 357 -23.76 19.88 6.50
N PRO A 358 -22.56 19.25 6.40
CA PRO A 358 -21.44 19.54 7.28
C PRO A 358 -21.13 21.04 7.31
N LYS A 359 -21.04 21.61 8.50
CA LYS A 359 -20.71 23.04 8.65
C LYS A 359 -19.23 23.26 8.34
N PRO A 360 -18.89 24.25 7.49
CA PRO A 360 -17.50 24.63 7.30
C PRO A 360 -16.95 25.30 8.59
N PRO A 361 -15.63 25.39 8.75
CA PRO A 361 -15.02 26.21 9.80
C PRO A 361 -15.54 27.65 9.75
N GLU A 362 -15.54 28.30 10.88
CA GLU A 362 -16.04 29.68 11.03
C GLU A 362 -15.36 30.66 10.07
N GLY A 363 -16.13 31.50 9.41
CA GLY A 363 -15.63 32.44 8.40
C GLY A 363 -15.36 31.86 7.03
N HIS A 364 -15.61 30.56 6.82
CA HIS A 364 -15.36 29.85 5.57
C HIS A 364 -16.64 29.33 4.92
N LYS A 365 -16.53 28.93 3.64
CA LYS A 365 -17.61 28.26 2.88
C LYS A 365 -17.04 27.10 2.09
N TRP A 366 -17.87 26.09 1.81
CA TRP A 366 -17.50 25.00 0.92
C TRP A 366 -17.43 25.50 -0.54
N LYS A 367 -16.55 24.89 -1.32
CA LYS A 367 -16.50 25.13 -2.76
C LYS A 367 -17.84 24.76 -3.42
N GLU A 368 -18.38 23.62 -3.05
CA GLU A 368 -19.62 23.06 -3.60
C GLU A 368 -20.19 22.03 -2.63
N VAL A 369 -21.52 21.90 -2.60
CA VAL A 369 -22.21 20.78 -1.95
C VAL A 369 -22.94 20.00 -3.02
N ARG A 370 -22.69 18.70 -3.09
CA ARG A 370 -23.31 17.74 -4.01
C ARG A 370 -24.20 16.78 -3.29
N HIS A 371 -25.15 16.20 -4.05
CA HIS A 371 -26.06 15.17 -3.59
C HIS A 371 -26.05 14.00 -4.61
N ASP A 372 -24.86 13.48 -4.87
CA ASP A 372 -24.64 12.44 -5.89
C ASP A 372 -24.53 11.07 -5.22
N SER A 373 -25.61 10.26 -5.33
CA SER A 373 -25.68 8.91 -4.80
C SER A 373 -24.96 7.85 -5.67
N GLY A 374 -24.47 8.23 -6.84
CA GLY A 374 -23.68 7.36 -7.73
C GLY A 374 -22.23 7.25 -7.34
N VAL A 375 -21.71 8.17 -6.52
CA VAL A 375 -20.32 8.19 -6.08
C VAL A 375 -20.15 7.69 -4.65
N THR A 376 -18.95 7.29 -4.28
CA THR A 376 -18.64 6.67 -2.97
C THR A 376 -17.80 7.55 -2.05
N TRP A 377 -17.30 8.67 -2.54
CA TRP A 377 -16.53 9.63 -1.74
C TRP A 377 -17.43 10.58 -0.95
N LEU A 378 -16.93 11.03 0.21
CA LEU A 378 -17.60 11.96 1.12
C LEU A 378 -17.18 13.41 0.86
N CYS A 379 -15.91 13.63 0.61
CA CYS A 379 -15.32 14.94 0.29
C CYS A 379 -14.32 14.76 -0.84
N SER A 380 -14.14 15.83 -1.65
CA SER A 380 -13.18 15.84 -2.75
C SER A 380 -12.54 17.21 -2.93
N TRP A 381 -11.27 17.24 -3.30
CA TRP A 381 -10.55 18.46 -3.67
C TRP A 381 -9.46 18.13 -4.69
N SER A 382 -8.95 19.15 -5.40
CA SER A 382 -7.81 18.99 -6.31
C SER A 382 -6.56 19.52 -5.64
N GLU A 383 -5.50 18.72 -5.62
CA GLU A 383 -4.21 19.16 -5.11
C GLU A 383 -3.38 19.85 -6.20
N ASN A 384 -2.42 20.69 -5.81
CA ASN A 384 -1.78 21.60 -6.74
C ASN A 384 -0.55 21.05 -7.46
N VAL A 385 0.12 20.02 -6.96
CA VAL A 385 1.39 19.53 -7.53
C VAL A 385 1.16 18.61 -8.72
N LEU A 386 0.34 17.60 -8.55
CA LEU A 386 0.00 16.63 -9.60
C LEU A 386 -1.29 17.01 -10.33
N GLY A 387 -2.08 17.95 -9.77
CA GLY A 387 -3.39 18.31 -10.29
C GLY A 387 -4.44 17.22 -10.10
N SER A 388 -4.15 16.24 -9.27
CA SER A 388 -5.01 15.10 -9.02
C SER A 388 -6.12 15.41 -8.02
N ASN A 389 -7.27 14.73 -8.17
CA ASN A 389 -8.36 14.82 -7.21
C ASN A 389 -8.09 13.91 -6.01
N LYS A 390 -8.17 14.46 -4.82
CA LYS A 390 -8.07 13.75 -3.55
C LYS A 390 -9.47 13.57 -2.96
N TYR A 391 -9.65 12.48 -2.21
CA TYR A 391 -10.96 12.10 -1.69
C TYR A 391 -10.88 11.67 -0.24
N ILE A 392 -11.93 11.97 0.54
CA ILE A 392 -12.22 11.29 1.77
C ILE A 392 -13.24 10.19 1.47
N MET A 393 -12.88 8.98 1.81
CA MET A 393 -13.61 7.77 1.52
C MET A 393 -14.03 7.04 2.80
N LEU A 394 -14.90 6.07 2.66
CA LEU A 394 -15.22 5.15 3.76
C LEU A 394 -14.08 4.15 4.01
N ASN A 395 -14.02 3.68 5.24
CA ASN A 395 -13.06 2.65 5.66
C ASN A 395 -13.24 1.34 4.85
N PRO A 396 -12.18 0.57 4.68
CA PRO A 396 -12.23 -0.75 4.03
C PRO A 396 -13.24 -1.73 4.59
N SER A 397 -13.63 -1.59 5.86
CA SER A 397 -14.66 -2.42 6.49
C SER A 397 -16.09 -2.03 6.14
N SER A 398 -16.31 -0.93 5.40
CA SER A 398 -17.64 -0.46 5.04
C SER A 398 -18.33 -1.35 4.01
N LYS A 399 -19.69 -1.29 3.96
CA LYS A 399 -20.53 -1.98 2.97
C LYS A 399 -20.04 -1.75 1.55
N ILE A 400 -19.90 -0.48 1.13
CA ILE A 400 -19.55 -0.09 -0.25
C ILE A 400 -18.20 -0.67 -0.67
N LYS A 401 -17.20 -0.65 0.22
CA LYS A 401 -15.88 -1.24 -0.07
C LYS A 401 -15.93 -2.77 -0.02
N GLY A 402 -16.70 -3.34 0.89
CA GLY A 402 -16.92 -4.79 0.99
C GLY A 402 -17.61 -5.37 -0.24
N GLU A 403 -18.65 -4.72 -0.76
CA GLU A 403 -19.34 -5.10 -2.00
C GLU A 403 -18.39 -5.10 -3.20
N LYS A 404 -17.58 -4.02 -3.35
CA LYS A 404 -16.56 -3.96 -4.41
C LYS A 404 -15.50 -5.06 -4.28
N ASP A 405 -15.04 -5.35 -3.06
CA ASP A 405 -14.11 -6.46 -2.80
C ASP A 405 -14.73 -7.81 -3.17
N TYR A 406 -15.99 -8.05 -2.77
CA TYR A 406 -16.71 -9.27 -3.11
C TYR A 406 -16.83 -9.43 -4.63
N GLU A 407 -17.28 -8.39 -5.33
CA GLU A 407 -17.45 -8.40 -6.80
C GLU A 407 -16.11 -8.64 -7.53
N LYS A 408 -15.03 -8.00 -7.06
CA LYS A 408 -13.67 -8.22 -7.59
C LYS A 408 -13.26 -9.69 -7.54
N TYR A 409 -13.49 -10.37 -6.42
CA TYR A 409 -13.17 -11.79 -6.28
C TYR A 409 -14.10 -12.70 -7.07
N GLU A 410 -15.40 -12.38 -7.15
CA GLU A 410 -16.34 -13.12 -8.00
C GLU A 410 -16.00 -12.99 -9.48
N THR A 411 -15.55 -11.81 -9.92
CA THR A 411 -15.06 -11.63 -11.30
C THR A 411 -13.83 -12.49 -11.57
N ALA A 412 -12.91 -12.58 -10.62
CA ALA A 412 -11.73 -13.46 -10.74
C ALA A 412 -12.11 -14.95 -10.76
N ARG A 413 -13.12 -15.36 -9.99
CA ARG A 413 -13.70 -16.74 -10.06
C ARG A 413 -14.37 -17.03 -11.40
N ARG A 414 -15.05 -16.04 -11.98
CA ARG A 414 -15.59 -16.17 -13.35
C ARG A 414 -14.48 -16.36 -14.37
N LEU A 415 -13.38 -15.61 -14.23
CA LEU A 415 -12.22 -15.77 -15.11
C LEU A 415 -11.64 -17.19 -15.07
N LYS A 416 -11.65 -17.88 -13.92
CA LYS A 416 -11.22 -19.29 -13.81
C LYS A 416 -11.93 -20.18 -14.82
N LYS A 417 -13.23 -19.92 -15.06
CA LYS A 417 -14.04 -20.71 -16.02
C LYS A 417 -13.70 -20.40 -17.48
N SER A 418 -13.25 -19.18 -17.77
CA SER A 418 -13.00 -18.68 -19.14
C SER A 418 -11.55 -18.68 -19.55
N ILE A 419 -10.61 -18.83 -18.61
CA ILE A 419 -9.17 -18.64 -18.85
C ILE A 419 -8.61 -19.60 -19.90
N GLY A 420 -9.13 -20.82 -20.02
CA GLY A 420 -8.75 -21.79 -21.06
C GLY A 420 -8.98 -21.23 -22.45
N LYS A 421 -10.20 -20.74 -22.73
CA LYS A 421 -10.57 -20.13 -24.03
C LYS A 421 -9.75 -18.87 -24.31
N ILE A 422 -9.50 -18.04 -23.30
CA ILE A 422 -8.69 -16.82 -23.46
C ILE A 422 -7.25 -17.20 -23.85
N ARG A 423 -6.69 -18.27 -23.25
CA ARG A 423 -5.36 -18.77 -23.56
C ARG A 423 -5.27 -19.38 -24.97
N GLU A 424 -6.30 -20.04 -25.44
CA GLU A 424 -6.41 -20.51 -26.81
C GLU A 424 -6.49 -19.35 -27.79
N ASN A 425 -7.35 -18.36 -27.52
CA ASN A 425 -7.53 -17.18 -28.35
C ASN A 425 -6.21 -16.41 -28.55
N TYR A 426 -5.48 -16.04 -27.48
CA TYR A 426 -4.24 -15.31 -27.68
C TYR A 426 -3.14 -16.13 -28.35
N ARG A 427 -3.14 -17.49 -28.25
CA ARG A 427 -2.21 -18.35 -28.98
C ARG A 427 -2.50 -18.37 -30.48
N GLU A 428 -3.77 -18.28 -30.88
CA GLU A 428 -4.18 -18.13 -32.27
C GLU A 428 -3.79 -16.75 -32.80
N ASP A 429 -4.05 -15.70 -32.03
CA ASP A 429 -3.75 -14.31 -32.35
C ASP A 429 -2.23 -14.08 -32.60
N TRP A 430 -1.32 -14.88 -32.02
CA TRP A 430 0.13 -14.78 -32.34
C TRP A 430 0.46 -15.03 -33.81
N LYS A 431 -0.46 -15.60 -34.58
CA LYS A 431 -0.28 -15.91 -36.01
C LYS A 431 -0.96 -14.85 -36.89
N SER A 432 -1.69 -13.92 -36.32
CA SER A 432 -2.44 -12.92 -37.08
C SER A 432 -1.53 -12.15 -38.04
N LYS A 433 -2.05 -11.74 -39.18
CA LYS A 433 -1.38 -10.83 -40.11
C LYS A 433 -1.28 -9.43 -39.54
N GLU A 434 -2.24 -9.02 -38.70
CA GLU A 434 -2.27 -7.71 -38.07
C GLU A 434 -1.30 -7.61 -36.89
N MET A 435 -0.38 -6.66 -36.97
CA MET A 435 0.60 -6.40 -35.93
C MET A 435 -0.04 -6.03 -34.58
N ARG A 436 -1.11 -5.22 -34.60
CA ARG A 436 -1.85 -4.83 -33.40
C ARG A 436 -2.41 -6.06 -32.65
N VAL A 437 -2.98 -7.03 -33.37
CA VAL A 437 -3.51 -8.27 -32.78
C VAL A 437 -2.39 -9.10 -32.18
N ARG A 438 -1.25 -9.22 -32.86
CA ARG A 438 -0.09 -9.97 -32.35
C ARG A 438 0.49 -9.33 -31.09
N GLN A 439 0.65 -7.99 -31.07
CA GLN A 439 1.17 -7.28 -29.89
C GLN A 439 0.22 -7.42 -28.72
N ARG A 440 -1.09 -7.26 -28.92
CA ARG A 440 -2.12 -7.48 -27.90
C ARG A 440 -2.04 -8.90 -27.31
N ALA A 441 -1.90 -9.90 -28.16
CA ALA A 441 -1.84 -11.29 -27.73
C ALA A 441 -0.59 -11.63 -26.93
N VAL A 442 0.59 -11.08 -27.29
CA VAL A 442 1.83 -11.25 -26.53
C VAL A 442 1.77 -10.49 -25.19
N ALA A 443 1.24 -9.28 -25.17
CA ALA A 443 1.04 -8.53 -23.93
C ALA A 443 0.08 -9.26 -22.97
N LEU A 444 -1.02 -9.80 -23.50
CA LEU A 444 -1.97 -10.59 -22.69
C LEU A 444 -1.32 -11.87 -22.14
N TYR A 445 -0.46 -12.53 -22.89
CA TYR A 445 0.33 -13.66 -22.40
C TYR A 445 1.22 -13.24 -21.21
N PHE A 446 1.90 -12.10 -21.28
CA PHE A 446 2.71 -11.60 -20.16
C PHE A 446 1.86 -11.27 -18.93
N ILE A 447 0.71 -10.65 -19.13
CA ILE A 447 -0.22 -10.34 -18.05
C ILE A 447 -0.76 -11.62 -17.40
N ASP A 448 -1.15 -12.60 -18.20
CA ASP A 448 -1.66 -13.88 -17.68
C ASP A 448 -0.57 -14.70 -16.97
N LYS A 449 0.65 -14.77 -17.54
CA LYS A 449 1.69 -15.67 -17.02
C LYS A 449 2.57 -15.05 -15.95
N LEU A 450 2.84 -13.74 -16.04
CA LEU A 450 3.76 -13.03 -15.17
C LEU A 450 3.06 -12.10 -14.20
N ALA A 451 1.74 -12.06 -14.25
CA ALA A 451 0.92 -11.14 -13.45
C ALA A 451 1.39 -9.66 -13.57
N LEU A 452 1.88 -9.24 -14.74
CA LEU A 452 2.31 -7.86 -14.96
C LEU A 452 1.13 -6.88 -14.85
N ARG A 453 1.40 -5.66 -14.42
CA ARG A 453 0.44 -4.54 -14.49
C ARG A 453 0.34 -4.05 -15.93
N ALA A 454 -0.82 -3.50 -16.31
CA ALA A 454 -1.01 -2.97 -17.67
C ALA A 454 0.05 -1.92 -18.02
N GLY A 455 0.16 -0.85 -17.25
CA GLY A 455 1.05 0.29 -17.53
C GLY A 455 0.45 1.26 -18.55
N ASN A 456 0.29 2.52 -18.16
CA ASN A 456 -0.05 3.60 -19.05
C ASN A 456 1.22 4.34 -19.44
N GLU A 457 1.22 4.95 -20.63
CA GLU A 457 2.24 5.92 -21.00
C GLU A 457 2.24 7.07 -19.99
N LYS A 458 3.41 7.54 -19.63
CA LYS A 458 3.60 8.65 -18.71
C LYS A 458 4.43 9.73 -19.37
N ASP A 459 4.09 10.96 -19.06
CA ASP A 459 4.93 12.10 -19.38
C ASP A 459 6.10 12.14 -18.36
N VAL A 460 7.33 12.03 -18.85
CA VAL A 460 8.54 12.04 -18.01
C VAL A 460 8.75 13.38 -17.29
N ASP A 461 8.13 14.46 -17.79
CA ASP A 461 8.15 15.77 -17.12
C ASP A 461 7.11 15.89 -16.01
N GLU A 462 6.14 14.98 -15.99
CA GLU A 462 5.03 14.98 -15.03
C GLU A 462 5.09 13.85 -14.00
N ALA A 463 5.73 12.72 -14.33
CA ALA A 463 5.77 11.53 -13.47
C ALA A 463 7.12 10.80 -13.53
N ALA A 464 7.42 10.00 -12.49
CA ALA A 464 8.60 9.14 -12.50
C ALA A 464 8.54 8.13 -13.67
N ASP A 465 9.69 7.90 -14.31
CA ASP A 465 9.83 6.93 -15.40
C ASP A 465 9.66 5.51 -14.87
N THR A 466 8.44 5.02 -14.92
CA THR A 466 8.07 3.65 -14.52
C THR A 466 7.10 3.08 -15.54
N VAL A 467 7.25 1.79 -15.87
CA VAL A 467 6.51 1.15 -16.94
C VAL A 467 5.67 -0.04 -16.44
N GLY A 468 4.71 -0.44 -17.26
CA GLY A 468 4.01 -1.71 -17.14
C GLY A 468 4.00 -2.43 -18.50
N CYS A 469 3.19 -3.47 -18.65
CA CYS A 469 3.23 -4.32 -19.85
C CYS A 469 3.02 -3.56 -21.16
N CYS A 470 2.01 -2.67 -21.22
CA CYS A 470 1.68 -1.94 -22.45
C CYS A 470 2.66 -0.79 -22.77
N SER A 471 3.40 -0.31 -21.78
CA SER A 471 4.39 0.77 -21.93
C SER A 471 5.84 0.27 -21.81
N LEU A 472 6.09 -1.03 -22.03
CA LEU A 472 7.44 -1.59 -22.11
C LEU A 472 8.16 -1.01 -23.34
N ARG A 473 9.40 -0.58 -23.14
CA ARG A 473 10.30 -0.18 -24.24
C ARG A 473 11.21 -1.34 -24.63
N VAL A 474 11.85 -1.24 -25.78
CA VAL A 474 12.79 -2.25 -26.33
C VAL A 474 13.91 -2.55 -25.34
N GLU A 475 14.46 -1.52 -24.70
CA GLU A 475 15.55 -1.62 -23.69
C GLU A 475 15.19 -2.46 -22.47
N HIS A 476 13.91 -2.61 -22.17
CA HIS A 476 13.42 -3.32 -20.98
C HIS A 476 13.43 -4.83 -21.12
N ILE A 477 13.66 -5.36 -22.32
CA ILE A 477 13.71 -6.79 -22.57
C ILE A 477 14.94 -7.20 -23.38
N LYS A 478 15.54 -8.32 -22.98
CA LYS A 478 16.62 -8.95 -23.73
C LYS A 478 16.21 -10.36 -24.14
N LEU A 479 16.37 -10.67 -25.42
CA LEU A 479 16.00 -11.96 -25.99
C LEU A 479 17.22 -12.87 -26.04
N ASN A 480 17.15 -13.99 -25.33
CA ASN A 480 18.21 -15.00 -25.31
C ASN A 480 17.65 -16.30 -25.92
N PRO A 481 18.14 -16.71 -27.11
CA PRO A 481 17.70 -17.98 -27.76
C PRO A 481 17.87 -19.19 -26.84
N LYS A 482 18.95 -19.19 -26.03
CA LYS A 482 19.23 -20.18 -25.01
C LYS A 482 19.97 -19.54 -23.84
N LEU A 483 19.49 -19.79 -22.63
CA LEU A 483 20.09 -19.28 -21.39
C LEU A 483 19.82 -20.26 -20.25
N ASP A 484 20.83 -20.59 -19.46
CA ASP A 484 20.74 -21.47 -18.29
C ASP A 484 20.06 -22.82 -18.63
N GLY A 485 20.39 -23.39 -19.81
CA GLY A 485 19.84 -24.66 -20.30
C GLY A 485 18.39 -24.61 -20.78
N LYS A 486 17.75 -23.41 -20.80
CA LYS A 486 16.38 -23.20 -21.26
C LYS A 486 16.39 -22.50 -22.61
N ASP A 487 15.50 -22.93 -23.52
CA ASP A 487 15.32 -22.29 -24.82
C ASP A 487 14.32 -21.09 -24.70
N TYR A 488 14.52 -20.09 -25.58
CA TYR A 488 13.63 -18.93 -25.75
C TYR A 488 13.40 -18.14 -24.47
N VAL A 489 14.47 -17.70 -23.81
CA VAL A 489 14.40 -16.96 -22.55
C VAL A 489 14.30 -15.47 -22.82
N VAL A 490 13.28 -14.82 -22.24
CA VAL A 490 13.13 -13.36 -22.17
C VAL A 490 13.62 -12.90 -20.80
N GLU A 491 14.59 -12.01 -20.82
CA GLU A 491 15.09 -11.33 -19.62
C GLU A 491 14.43 -9.95 -19.56
N PHE A 492 13.72 -9.68 -18.47
CA PHE A 492 13.06 -8.42 -18.17
C PHE A 492 13.88 -7.64 -17.16
N ASP A 493 14.06 -6.34 -17.40
CA ASP A 493 14.70 -5.41 -16.46
C ASP A 493 14.12 -4.01 -16.62
N PHE A 494 13.24 -3.64 -15.70
CA PHE A 494 12.58 -2.33 -15.74
C PHE A 494 12.11 -1.88 -14.35
N LEU A 495 11.88 -0.57 -14.20
CA LEU A 495 11.23 -0.01 -13.03
C LEU A 495 9.72 -0.03 -13.20
N GLY A 496 9.03 -0.75 -12.32
CA GLY A 496 7.58 -0.81 -12.27
C GLY A 496 6.98 0.22 -11.31
N LYS A 497 5.70 0.02 -10.92
CA LYS A 497 5.00 0.88 -9.94
C LYS A 497 5.88 1.06 -8.69
N ASP A 498 5.89 2.28 -8.16
CA ASP A 498 6.67 2.70 -6.98
C ASP A 498 8.18 2.67 -7.19
N SER A 499 8.63 2.69 -8.46
CA SER A 499 10.04 2.56 -8.88
C SER A 499 10.70 1.26 -8.40
N ILE A 500 9.88 0.22 -8.13
CA ILE A 500 10.37 -1.10 -7.77
C ILE A 500 10.85 -1.81 -9.02
N ARG A 501 12.13 -2.22 -9.05
CA ARG A 501 12.71 -2.95 -10.17
C ARG A 501 12.06 -4.32 -10.33
N TYR A 502 11.65 -4.63 -11.56
CA TYR A 502 11.24 -5.96 -11.99
C TYR A 502 12.38 -6.57 -12.80
N TYR A 503 13.05 -7.55 -12.22
CA TYR A 503 14.09 -8.32 -12.91
C TYR A 503 13.70 -9.79 -12.94
N ASN A 504 13.58 -10.38 -14.12
CA ASN A 504 13.16 -11.77 -14.26
C ASN A 504 13.65 -12.38 -15.59
N LYS A 505 14.05 -13.64 -15.56
CA LYS A 505 14.44 -14.44 -16.72
C LYS A 505 13.43 -15.56 -16.91
N VAL A 506 12.63 -15.46 -17.96
CA VAL A 506 11.47 -16.34 -18.17
C VAL A 506 11.58 -17.07 -19.50
N PRO A 507 11.53 -18.41 -19.52
CA PRO A 507 11.34 -19.14 -20.75
C PRO A 507 9.94 -18.91 -21.27
N VAL A 508 9.80 -18.57 -22.55
CA VAL A 508 8.53 -18.30 -23.21
C VAL A 508 8.28 -19.26 -24.37
N GLU A 509 7.04 -19.33 -24.85
CA GLU A 509 6.71 -20.12 -26.01
C GLU A 509 7.46 -19.59 -27.26
N LYS A 510 7.97 -20.47 -28.10
CA LYS A 510 8.76 -20.14 -29.31
C LYS A 510 8.10 -19.05 -30.18
N ARG A 511 6.76 -19.06 -30.28
CA ARG A 511 6.02 -18.06 -31.07
C ARG A 511 6.04 -16.70 -30.41
N VAL A 512 5.94 -16.62 -29.10
CA VAL A 512 6.09 -15.38 -28.32
C VAL A 512 7.47 -14.78 -28.55
N PHE A 513 8.51 -15.63 -28.44
CA PHE A 513 9.90 -15.19 -28.66
C PHE A 513 10.10 -14.62 -30.08
N LYS A 514 9.62 -15.33 -31.12
CA LYS A 514 9.68 -14.83 -32.50
C LYS A 514 8.90 -13.53 -32.73
N ASN A 515 7.74 -13.38 -32.10
CA ASN A 515 6.99 -12.13 -32.18
C ASN A 515 7.75 -10.97 -31.53
N LEU A 516 8.40 -11.21 -30.38
CA LEU A 516 9.22 -10.19 -29.72
C LEU A 516 10.42 -9.76 -30.58
N GLN A 517 11.06 -10.69 -31.31
CA GLN A 517 12.11 -10.35 -32.28
C GLN A 517 11.58 -9.39 -33.35
N ILE A 518 10.38 -9.67 -33.89
CA ILE A 518 9.73 -8.80 -34.89
C ILE A 518 9.36 -7.44 -34.28
N PHE A 519 8.92 -7.40 -32.99
CA PHE A 519 8.54 -6.15 -32.34
C PHE A 519 9.73 -5.24 -32.00
N GLN A 520 10.94 -5.82 -31.88
CA GLN A 520 12.19 -5.08 -31.68
C GLN A 520 12.87 -4.65 -33.00
N ASP A 521 12.49 -5.32 -34.10
CA ASP A 521 13.13 -5.06 -35.39
C ASP A 521 12.94 -3.59 -35.82
N GLN A 522 14.03 -2.94 -36.24
CA GLN A 522 14.12 -1.54 -36.68
C GLN A 522 13.67 -0.50 -35.61
N LYS A 523 13.68 -0.87 -34.32
CA LYS A 523 13.37 0.06 -33.20
C LYS A 523 14.62 0.40 -32.40
N ALA A 524 14.69 1.65 -31.94
CA ALA A 524 15.69 2.11 -31.00
C ALA A 524 15.37 1.61 -29.56
N PRO A 525 16.37 1.55 -28.65
CA PRO A 525 16.15 1.08 -27.26
C PRO A 525 15.01 1.80 -26.52
N GLY A 526 14.86 3.11 -26.72
CA GLY A 526 13.82 3.94 -26.09
C GLY A 526 12.44 3.85 -26.72
N ASP A 527 12.27 3.13 -27.84
CA ASP A 527 10.98 3.01 -28.53
C ASP A 527 10.08 2.01 -27.81
N ASP A 528 8.76 2.24 -27.91
CA ASP A 528 7.76 1.33 -27.35
C ASP A 528 7.82 -0.06 -27.99
N LEU A 529 7.92 -1.08 -27.16
CA LEU A 529 7.88 -2.48 -27.61
C LEU A 529 6.52 -2.80 -28.27
N PHE A 530 5.44 -2.27 -27.71
CA PHE A 530 4.06 -2.47 -28.14
C PHE A 530 3.45 -1.15 -28.67
N ASP A 531 4.04 -0.59 -29.74
CA ASP A 531 3.69 0.72 -30.31
C ASP A 531 2.25 0.85 -30.83
N ARG A 532 1.51 -0.27 -30.92
CA ARG A 532 0.11 -0.31 -31.40
C ARG A 532 -0.89 -0.74 -30.32
N LEU A 533 -0.46 -0.75 -29.06
CA LEU A 533 -1.25 -1.22 -27.95
C LEU A 533 -1.31 -0.14 -26.85
N ASP A 534 -2.52 0.16 -26.41
CA ASP A 534 -2.78 0.93 -25.20
C ASP A 534 -3.58 0.13 -24.17
N THR A 535 -3.65 0.63 -22.94
CA THR A 535 -4.39 -0.04 -21.86
C THR A 535 -5.90 -0.01 -22.09
N ALA A 536 -6.44 1.03 -22.73
CA ALA A 536 -7.87 1.15 -22.99
C ALA A 536 -8.33 0.12 -24.01
N GLY A 537 -7.63 0.01 -25.16
CA GLY A 537 -7.93 -0.99 -26.19
C GLY A 537 -7.73 -2.42 -25.71
N LEU A 538 -6.74 -2.66 -24.84
CA LEU A 538 -6.57 -3.97 -24.22
C LEU A 538 -7.74 -4.33 -23.30
N ASN A 539 -8.19 -3.42 -22.45
CA ASN A 539 -9.35 -3.64 -21.58
C ASN A 539 -10.65 -3.77 -22.38
N GLU A 540 -10.82 -3.03 -23.47
CA GLU A 540 -11.97 -3.18 -24.37
C GLU A 540 -12.01 -4.60 -24.95
N HIS A 541 -10.91 -5.07 -25.50
CA HIS A 541 -10.82 -6.45 -25.99
C HIS A 541 -11.13 -7.47 -24.90
N LEU A 542 -10.62 -7.30 -23.67
CA LEU A 542 -10.89 -8.21 -22.58
C LEU A 542 -12.39 -8.28 -22.22
N ARG A 543 -13.11 -7.14 -22.30
CA ARG A 543 -14.57 -7.13 -22.08
C ARG A 543 -15.33 -7.94 -23.14
N THR A 544 -14.82 -8.03 -24.38
CA THR A 544 -15.43 -8.91 -25.41
C THR A 544 -15.26 -10.41 -25.09
N LEU A 545 -14.16 -10.77 -24.41
CA LEU A 545 -13.89 -12.15 -24.03
C LEU A 545 -14.68 -12.59 -22.78
N MET A 546 -14.91 -11.69 -21.85
CA MET A 546 -15.71 -11.92 -20.65
C MET A 546 -16.26 -10.59 -20.11
N PRO A 547 -17.57 -10.45 -19.84
CA PRO A 547 -18.14 -9.24 -19.26
C PRO A 547 -17.47 -8.86 -17.92
N GLY A 548 -17.06 -7.60 -17.80
CA GLY A 548 -16.37 -7.08 -16.61
C GLY A 548 -14.90 -7.47 -16.47
N LEU A 549 -14.30 -8.15 -17.47
CA LEU A 549 -12.91 -8.51 -17.44
C LEU A 549 -12.02 -7.30 -17.74
N THR A 550 -11.00 -7.12 -16.92
CA THR A 550 -9.93 -6.12 -17.11
C THR A 550 -8.58 -6.76 -16.79
N VAL A 551 -7.49 -6.10 -17.16
CA VAL A 551 -6.13 -6.57 -16.85
C VAL A 551 -5.92 -6.83 -15.36
N LYS A 552 -6.48 -6.02 -14.48
CA LYS A 552 -6.36 -6.17 -13.03
C LYS A 552 -6.92 -7.50 -12.51
N VAL A 553 -7.95 -8.04 -13.14
CA VAL A 553 -8.58 -9.31 -12.75
C VAL A 553 -7.62 -10.49 -12.87
N PHE A 554 -6.73 -10.50 -13.88
CA PHE A 554 -5.73 -11.55 -14.03
C PHE A 554 -4.81 -11.65 -12.83
N ARG A 555 -4.42 -10.50 -12.25
CA ARG A 555 -3.56 -10.47 -11.07
C ARG A 555 -4.27 -11.04 -9.85
N THR A 556 -5.55 -10.71 -9.65
CA THR A 556 -6.38 -11.28 -8.57
C THR A 556 -6.58 -12.79 -8.76
N TYR A 557 -6.86 -13.22 -9.98
CA TYR A 557 -7.00 -14.64 -10.33
C TYR A 557 -5.70 -15.40 -10.07
N ASN A 558 -4.60 -14.94 -10.63
CA ASN A 558 -3.30 -15.60 -10.48
C ASN A 558 -2.84 -15.68 -9.02
N ALA A 559 -3.05 -14.60 -8.26
CA ALA A 559 -2.75 -14.58 -6.83
C ALA A 559 -3.58 -15.60 -6.05
N SER A 560 -4.90 -15.62 -6.27
CA SER A 560 -5.81 -16.49 -5.53
C SER A 560 -5.63 -17.97 -5.87
N ILE A 561 -5.51 -18.32 -7.15
CA ILE A 561 -5.29 -19.71 -7.55
C ILE A 561 -3.93 -20.23 -7.09
N THR A 562 -2.88 -19.40 -7.20
CA THR A 562 -1.55 -19.76 -6.68
C THR A 562 -1.57 -20.00 -5.18
N LEU A 563 -2.27 -19.15 -4.41
CA LEU A 563 -2.38 -19.36 -2.96
C LEU A 563 -3.03 -20.71 -2.67
N GLN A 564 -4.18 -20.99 -3.28
CA GLN A 564 -4.92 -22.22 -3.04
C GLN A 564 -4.08 -23.46 -3.40
N ASP A 565 -3.44 -23.46 -4.57
CA ASP A 565 -2.60 -24.57 -5.02
C ASP A 565 -1.39 -24.79 -4.11
N GLN A 566 -0.74 -23.71 -3.68
CA GLN A 566 0.40 -23.79 -2.77
C GLN A 566 -0.01 -24.22 -1.36
N LEU A 567 -1.17 -23.79 -0.85
CA LEU A 567 -1.70 -24.26 0.42
C LEU A 567 -1.99 -25.76 0.39
N ASN A 568 -2.58 -26.25 -0.69
CA ASN A 568 -2.83 -27.68 -0.88
C ASN A 568 -1.53 -28.51 -0.97
N LYS A 569 -0.48 -27.97 -1.62
CA LYS A 569 0.82 -28.65 -1.76
C LYS A 569 1.66 -28.62 -0.47
N LEU A 570 1.63 -27.53 0.29
CA LEU A 570 2.56 -27.29 1.39
C LEU A 570 2.01 -27.62 2.78
N THR A 571 0.67 -27.74 2.93
CA THR A 571 0.07 -27.95 4.24
C THR A 571 -0.03 -29.43 4.55
N ASN A 572 0.66 -29.87 5.63
CA ASN A 572 0.48 -31.21 6.18
C ASN A 572 -0.59 -31.15 7.30
N PRO A 573 -1.67 -31.93 7.19
CA PRO A 573 -2.72 -31.95 8.24
C PRO A 573 -2.22 -32.34 9.64
N SER A 574 -1.16 -33.17 9.72
CA SER A 574 -0.57 -33.64 11.00
C SER A 574 0.34 -32.59 11.68
N ASP A 575 0.70 -31.51 10.98
CA ASP A 575 1.56 -30.47 11.49
C ASP A 575 0.88 -29.68 12.63
N ASN A 576 1.71 -29.20 13.56
CA ASN A 576 1.22 -28.26 14.58
C ASN A 576 0.91 -26.88 13.97
N VAL A 577 0.19 -26.03 14.71
CA VAL A 577 -0.25 -24.71 14.23
C VAL A 577 0.91 -23.83 13.74
N HIS A 578 2.11 -23.90 14.35
CA HIS A 578 3.25 -23.07 13.94
C HIS A 578 3.86 -23.55 12.60
N GLN A 579 3.89 -24.85 12.36
CA GLN A 579 4.33 -25.42 11.10
C GLN A 579 3.31 -25.10 9.99
N LYS A 580 2.01 -25.26 10.27
CA LYS A 580 0.94 -24.86 9.35
C LYS A 580 1.04 -23.38 8.98
N MET A 581 1.35 -22.50 9.96
CA MET A 581 1.56 -21.07 9.67
C MET A 581 2.77 -20.81 8.78
N LEU A 582 3.87 -21.55 8.96
CA LEU A 582 5.02 -21.46 8.06
C LEU A 582 4.64 -21.88 6.63
N SER A 583 3.87 -22.97 6.48
CA SER A 583 3.34 -23.42 5.19
C SER A 583 2.45 -22.34 4.54
N TYR A 584 1.57 -21.69 5.33
CA TYR A 584 0.76 -20.58 4.87
C TYR A 584 1.60 -19.38 4.42
N ASN A 585 2.60 -18.98 5.18
CA ASN A 585 3.47 -17.86 4.82
C ASN A 585 4.32 -18.17 3.59
N ARG A 586 4.77 -19.42 3.41
CA ARG A 586 5.45 -19.87 2.20
C ARG A 586 4.54 -19.87 0.96
N ALA A 587 3.28 -20.29 1.12
CA ALA A 587 2.28 -20.19 0.06
C ALA A 587 2.03 -18.74 -0.35
N ASN A 588 1.82 -17.84 0.62
CA ASN A 588 1.65 -16.42 0.38
C ASN A 588 2.93 -15.77 -0.20
N ARG A 589 4.12 -16.24 0.20
CA ARG A 589 5.40 -15.79 -0.36
C ARG A 589 5.48 -16.08 -1.87
N GLN A 590 5.02 -17.24 -2.34
CA GLN A 590 4.97 -17.52 -3.78
C GLN A 590 4.08 -16.53 -4.54
N VAL A 591 2.94 -16.17 -3.96
CA VAL A 591 2.07 -15.13 -4.53
C VAL A 591 2.76 -13.77 -4.55
N ALA A 592 3.44 -13.40 -3.47
CA ALA A 592 4.12 -12.12 -3.39
C ALA A 592 5.29 -12.02 -4.38
N ILE A 593 6.02 -13.12 -4.63
CA ILE A 593 7.05 -13.23 -5.67
C ILE A 593 6.42 -13.05 -7.06
N LEU A 594 5.34 -13.79 -7.35
CA LEU A 594 4.62 -13.67 -8.62
C LEU A 594 4.15 -12.23 -8.88
N CYS A 595 3.67 -11.55 -7.85
CA CYS A 595 3.21 -10.18 -7.92
C CYS A 595 4.32 -9.12 -7.76
N ASN A 596 5.57 -9.51 -7.61
CA ASN A 596 6.70 -8.60 -7.37
C ASN A 596 6.50 -7.67 -6.15
N HIS A 597 5.91 -8.20 -5.06
CA HIS A 597 5.73 -7.46 -3.82
C HIS A 597 7.02 -7.50 -3.00
N GLN A 598 7.95 -6.64 -3.34
CA GLN A 598 9.24 -6.51 -2.69
C GLN A 598 9.21 -5.42 -1.60
N ARG A 599 10.12 -5.53 -0.65
CA ARG A 599 10.45 -4.50 0.33
C ARG A 599 11.95 -4.49 0.60
N ALA A 600 12.51 -3.35 0.98
CA ALA A 600 13.86 -3.28 1.49
C ALA A 600 14.01 -4.15 2.76
N VAL A 601 15.21 -4.73 2.95
CA VAL A 601 15.51 -5.44 4.21
C VAL A 601 15.45 -4.43 5.37
N PRO A 602 14.62 -4.66 6.40
CA PRO A 602 14.54 -3.74 7.52
C PRO A 602 15.91 -3.54 8.20
N LYS A 603 16.29 -2.31 8.52
CA LYS A 603 17.55 -1.98 9.20
C LYS A 603 17.78 -2.76 10.49
N THR A 604 16.67 -3.12 11.18
CA THR A 604 16.71 -3.89 12.42
C THR A 604 16.72 -5.40 12.20
N HIS A 605 16.74 -5.88 10.93
CA HIS A 605 16.62 -7.31 10.62
C HIS A 605 17.74 -8.13 11.27
N GLU A 606 19.01 -7.74 11.08
CA GLU A 606 20.18 -8.43 11.63
C GLU A 606 20.10 -8.53 13.17
N LYS A 607 19.88 -7.39 13.84
CA LYS A 607 19.73 -7.34 15.28
C LYS A 607 18.58 -8.20 15.79
N SER A 608 17.50 -8.28 15.02
CA SER A 608 16.35 -9.11 15.36
C SER A 608 16.63 -10.61 15.13
N MET A 609 17.42 -10.97 14.13
CA MET A 609 17.89 -12.34 13.89
C MET A 609 18.84 -12.78 15.00
N GLU A 610 19.81 -11.96 15.39
CA GLU A 610 20.71 -12.21 16.51
C GLU A 610 19.94 -12.46 17.81
N ASN A 611 18.93 -11.61 18.10
CA ASN A 611 18.07 -11.79 19.27
C ASN A 611 17.29 -13.13 19.25
N LEU A 612 16.83 -13.56 18.06
CA LEU A 612 16.18 -14.86 17.90
C LEU A 612 17.17 -16.00 18.10
N ASP A 613 18.38 -15.91 17.54
CA ASP A 613 19.43 -16.90 17.70
C ASP A 613 19.87 -17.03 19.15
N LYS A 614 19.98 -15.91 19.88
CA LYS A 614 20.23 -15.90 21.33
C LYS A 614 19.14 -16.63 22.09
N LYS A 615 17.87 -16.31 21.85
CA LYS A 615 16.71 -16.99 22.46
C LYS A 615 16.67 -18.50 22.13
N ILE A 616 17.05 -18.88 20.91
CA ILE A 616 17.13 -20.28 20.48
C ILE A 616 18.23 -21.01 21.26
N LYS A 617 19.42 -20.39 21.43
CA LYS A 617 20.52 -20.95 22.22
C LYS A 617 20.13 -21.12 23.69
N GLU A 618 19.53 -20.10 24.31
CA GLU A 618 19.02 -20.11 25.66
C GLU A 618 17.99 -21.24 25.86
N LYS A 619 17.00 -21.34 24.95
CA LYS A 619 16.00 -22.41 25.04
C LYS A 619 16.54 -23.80 24.77
N LYS A 620 17.61 -23.95 24.01
CA LYS A 620 18.32 -25.21 23.81
C LYS A 620 19.01 -25.66 25.08
N ALA A 621 19.66 -24.73 25.80
CA ALA A 621 20.30 -25.00 27.09
C ALA A 621 19.27 -25.38 28.15
N GLU A 622 18.18 -24.59 28.33
CA GLU A 622 17.08 -24.91 29.24
C GLU A 622 16.47 -26.30 28.95
N LEU A 623 16.37 -26.68 27.68
CA LEU A 623 15.85 -27.99 27.28
C LEU A 623 16.83 -29.12 27.65
N ALA A 624 18.15 -28.89 27.54
CA ALA A 624 19.15 -29.86 27.91
C ALA A 624 19.14 -30.08 29.40
N GLU A 625 19.10 -29.01 30.22
CA GLU A 625 18.97 -29.08 31.69
C GLU A 625 17.70 -29.83 32.12
N ALA A 626 16.55 -29.50 31.51
CA ALA A 626 15.28 -30.15 31.81
C ALA A 626 15.28 -31.66 31.46
N LYS A 627 16.04 -32.09 30.46
CA LYS A 627 16.22 -33.52 30.13
C LYS A 627 17.03 -34.23 31.20
N VAL A 628 18.12 -33.64 31.69
CA VAL A 628 18.91 -34.18 32.77
C VAL A 628 18.09 -34.28 34.09
N GLU A 629 17.24 -33.24 34.34
CA GLU A 629 16.30 -33.30 35.48
C GLU A 629 15.29 -34.44 35.31
N LEU A 630 14.79 -34.71 34.12
CA LEU A 630 13.85 -35.79 33.81
C LEU A 630 14.48 -37.16 34.08
N GLU A 631 15.75 -37.35 33.70
CA GLU A 631 16.49 -38.62 33.95
C GLU A 631 16.67 -38.91 35.43
N LYS A 632 16.84 -37.88 36.27
CA LYS A 632 17.00 -38.00 37.72
C LYS A 632 15.69 -38.08 38.48
N ALA A 633 14.55 -37.73 37.88
CA ALA A 633 13.25 -37.68 38.54
C ALA A 633 12.55 -39.04 38.63
N ARG A 634 11.85 -39.31 39.77
CA ARG A 634 11.06 -40.53 40.01
C ARG A 634 9.63 -40.18 40.44
N GLY A 635 8.68 -41.09 40.21
CA GLY A 635 7.27 -40.91 40.59
C GLY A 635 6.62 -39.67 40.00
N ALA A 636 5.79 -38.97 40.74
CA ALA A 636 5.07 -37.78 40.31
C ALA A 636 5.99 -36.61 39.83
N ALA A 637 7.26 -36.57 40.33
CA ALA A 637 8.25 -35.62 39.88
C ALA A 637 8.67 -35.88 38.42
N LYS A 638 8.70 -37.14 37.96
CA LYS A 638 9.03 -37.54 36.60
C LYS A 638 7.98 -37.05 35.61
N GLU A 639 6.69 -37.19 35.90
CA GLU A 639 5.62 -36.65 35.05
C GLU A 639 5.71 -35.13 34.90
N LYS A 640 6.00 -34.41 35.98
CA LYS A 640 6.14 -32.95 35.97
C LYS A 640 7.34 -32.52 35.13
N ALA A 641 8.47 -33.23 35.24
CA ALA A 641 9.67 -33.01 34.45
C ALA A 641 9.40 -33.31 32.97
N GLN A 642 8.68 -34.39 32.64
CA GLN A 642 8.30 -34.72 31.28
C GLN A 642 7.45 -33.64 30.63
N LYS A 643 6.42 -33.14 31.29
CA LYS A 643 5.59 -32.02 30.82
C LYS A 643 6.43 -30.74 30.63
N ARG A 644 7.46 -30.50 31.47
CA ARG A 644 8.40 -29.39 31.31
C ARG A 644 9.25 -29.57 30.04
N VAL A 645 9.80 -30.74 29.80
CA VAL A 645 10.61 -31.06 28.61
C VAL A 645 9.78 -30.89 27.34
N GLU A 646 8.57 -31.44 27.29
CA GLU A 646 7.67 -31.28 26.13
C GLU A 646 7.38 -29.81 25.83
N ARG A 647 7.02 -29.02 26.82
CA ARG A 647 6.77 -27.58 26.69
C ARG A 647 8.00 -26.84 26.18
N LEU A 648 9.18 -27.11 26.70
CA LEU A 648 10.43 -26.48 26.25
C LEU A 648 10.81 -26.91 24.83
N LYS A 649 10.58 -28.16 24.44
CA LYS A 649 10.76 -28.70 23.10
C LYS A 649 9.86 -27.96 22.10
N ASP A 650 8.60 -27.71 22.47
CA ASP A 650 7.66 -26.97 21.63
C ASP A 650 8.06 -25.50 21.50
N GLN A 651 8.48 -24.85 22.59
CA GLN A 651 8.98 -23.47 22.55
C GLN A 651 10.24 -23.34 21.67
N TYR A 652 11.16 -24.29 21.78
CA TYR A 652 12.36 -24.33 20.95
C TYR A 652 12.03 -24.51 19.47
N LYS A 653 11.11 -25.45 19.12
CA LYS A 653 10.63 -25.61 17.74
C LYS A 653 9.98 -24.35 17.21
N LYS A 654 9.12 -23.70 18.00
CA LYS A 654 8.46 -22.45 17.65
C LYS A 654 9.45 -21.33 17.32
N LEU A 655 10.50 -21.15 18.14
CA LEU A 655 11.53 -20.14 17.88
C LEU A 655 12.30 -20.41 16.58
N LYS A 656 12.63 -21.68 16.28
CA LYS A 656 13.27 -22.06 15.02
C LYS A 656 12.39 -21.74 13.81
N ILE A 657 11.10 -22.08 13.89
CA ILE A 657 10.15 -21.77 12.82
C ILE A 657 10.05 -20.26 12.60
N ALA A 658 9.94 -19.48 13.69
CA ALA A 658 9.87 -18.02 13.61
C ALA A 658 11.14 -17.40 12.98
N ARG A 659 12.32 -17.97 13.28
CA ARG A 659 13.58 -17.58 12.66
C ARG A 659 13.59 -17.84 11.15
N THR A 660 13.19 -19.04 10.75
CA THR A 660 13.11 -19.44 9.35
C THR A 660 12.13 -18.56 8.57
N ASP A 661 10.93 -18.36 9.12
CA ASP A 661 9.90 -17.51 8.51
C ASP A 661 10.38 -16.07 8.34
N LYS A 662 11.05 -15.51 9.34
CA LYS A 662 11.59 -14.14 9.29
C LYS A 662 12.73 -13.99 8.25
N ASP A 663 13.60 -14.97 8.14
CA ASP A 663 14.68 -14.96 7.16
C ASP A 663 14.18 -15.14 5.72
N GLU A 664 13.27 -16.10 5.51
CA GLU A 664 12.65 -16.34 4.20
C GLU A 664 11.89 -15.13 3.65
N ASN A 665 11.32 -14.29 4.52
CA ASN A 665 10.46 -13.16 4.13
C ASN A 665 11.12 -11.77 4.33
N LYS A 666 12.45 -11.71 4.50
CA LYS A 666 13.17 -10.45 4.77
C LYS A 666 12.98 -9.36 3.68
N GLN A 667 12.79 -9.77 2.43
CA GLN A 667 12.63 -8.88 1.27
C GLN A 667 11.22 -8.95 0.66
N ILE A 668 10.27 -9.63 1.30
CA ILE A 668 8.94 -9.90 0.75
C ILE A 668 7.86 -9.21 1.59
N ALA A 669 6.98 -8.45 0.94
CA ALA A 669 5.83 -7.80 1.57
C ALA A 669 4.59 -8.73 1.50
N LEU A 670 4.42 -9.61 2.51
CA LEU A 670 3.32 -10.57 2.55
C LEU A 670 1.94 -9.94 2.74
N SER A 671 1.85 -8.78 3.39
CA SER A 671 0.58 -8.10 3.70
C SER A 671 -0.11 -7.56 2.46
N THR A 672 0.64 -7.05 1.47
CA THR A 672 0.09 -6.46 0.24
C THR A 672 -0.77 -7.46 -0.54
N SER A 673 -0.30 -8.70 -0.71
CA SER A 673 -1.07 -9.75 -1.38
C SER A 673 -2.37 -10.07 -0.65
N LYS A 674 -2.31 -10.21 0.69
CA LYS A 674 -3.49 -10.52 1.53
C LYS A 674 -4.56 -9.44 1.43
N LEU A 675 -4.18 -8.18 1.43
CA LEU A 675 -5.13 -7.06 1.43
C LEU A 675 -5.80 -6.87 0.07
N ASN A 676 -5.06 -7.09 -1.02
CA ASN A 676 -5.47 -6.57 -2.32
C ASN A 676 -5.81 -7.65 -3.36
N TYR A 677 -5.15 -8.81 -3.34
CA TYR A 677 -5.23 -9.78 -4.44
C TYR A 677 -5.73 -11.16 -4.05
N LEU A 678 -5.56 -11.58 -2.80
CA LEU A 678 -5.98 -12.91 -2.35
C LEU A 678 -7.46 -12.88 -1.95
N ASP A 679 -8.26 -13.78 -2.53
CA ASP A 679 -9.63 -13.99 -2.05
C ASP A 679 -9.59 -14.44 -0.58
N PRO A 680 -10.11 -13.64 0.37
CA PRO A 680 -10.01 -13.93 1.79
C PRO A 680 -10.69 -15.24 2.19
N ARG A 681 -11.68 -15.70 1.42
CA ARG A 681 -12.39 -16.95 1.66
C ARG A 681 -11.47 -18.18 1.60
N ILE A 682 -10.43 -18.15 0.74
CA ILE A 682 -9.41 -19.21 0.68
C ILE A 682 -8.71 -19.37 2.04
N SER A 683 -8.29 -18.26 2.61
CA SER A 683 -7.59 -18.25 3.91
C SER A 683 -8.51 -18.66 5.05
N VAL A 684 -9.77 -18.23 5.04
CA VAL A 684 -10.76 -18.61 6.06
C VAL A 684 -11.07 -20.10 5.98
N ALA A 685 -11.30 -20.64 4.77
CA ALA A 685 -11.55 -22.07 4.55
C ALA A 685 -10.37 -22.93 5.01
N TRP A 686 -9.14 -22.49 4.68
CA TRP A 686 -7.93 -23.16 5.12
C TRP A 686 -7.81 -23.17 6.65
N CYS A 687 -8.09 -22.04 7.32
CA CYS A 687 -8.11 -21.95 8.78
C CYS A 687 -9.15 -22.91 9.38
N LYS A 688 -10.38 -22.95 8.84
CA LYS A 688 -11.45 -23.84 9.26
C LYS A 688 -11.05 -25.32 9.11
N LYS A 689 -10.57 -25.70 7.92
CA LYS A 689 -10.16 -27.06 7.59
C LYS A 689 -9.03 -27.59 8.46
N HIS A 690 -8.04 -26.76 8.78
CA HIS A 690 -6.82 -27.17 9.47
C HIS A 690 -6.79 -26.82 10.96
N GLY A 691 -7.89 -26.28 11.51
CA GLY A 691 -7.98 -25.90 12.93
C GLY A 691 -6.99 -24.80 13.34
N VAL A 692 -6.65 -23.89 12.41
CA VAL A 692 -5.76 -22.78 12.69
C VAL A 692 -6.58 -21.55 13.13
N PRO A 693 -6.28 -20.94 14.29
CA PRO A 693 -6.97 -19.73 14.71
C PRO A 693 -6.85 -18.61 13.70
N LEU A 694 -7.97 -17.98 13.33
CA LEU A 694 -8.04 -16.97 12.30
C LEU A 694 -7.14 -15.74 12.59
N GLU A 695 -6.95 -15.41 13.88
CA GLU A 695 -6.09 -14.34 14.37
C GLU A 695 -4.61 -14.53 13.97
N LYS A 696 -4.19 -15.75 13.69
CA LYS A 696 -2.84 -16.03 13.22
C LYS A 696 -2.61 -15.62 11.75
N VAL A 697 -3.68 -15.59 10.97
CA VAL A 697 -3.64 -15.22 9.53
C VAL A 697 -4.07 -13.79 9.33
N PHE A 698 -5.13 -13.34 10.02
CA PHE A 698 -5.72 -12.01 9.90
C PHE A 698 -5.62 -11.24 11.23
N ASN A 699 -4.95 -10.08 11.20
CA ASN A 699 -4.99 -9.13 12.31
C ASN A 699 -6.38 -8.50 12.47
N LYS A 700 -6.58 -7.63 13.48
CA LYS A 700 -7.88 -6.99 13.77
C LYS A 700 -8.44 -6.26 12.54
N THR A 701 -7.62 -5.44 11.87
CA THR A 701 -8.02 -4.67 10.68
C THR A 701 -8.44 -5.58 9.52
N HIS A 702 -7.70 -6.67 9.29
CA HIS A 702 -8.08 -7.65 8.26
C HIS A 702 -9.38 -8.34 8.59
N ARG A 703 -9.63 -8.70 9.85
CA ARG A 703 -10.88 -9.34 10.28
C ARG A 703 -12.07 -8.39 10.13
N GLU A 704 -11.90 -7.11 10.43
CA GLU A 704 -12.92 -6.10 10.18
C GLU A 704 -13.20 -5.95 8.68
N LYS A 705 -12.16 -5.81 7.86
CA LYS A 705 -12.30 -5.67 6.39
C LYS A 705 -12.98 -6.88 5.75
N PHE A 706 -12.60 -8.10 6.13
CA PHE A 706 -13.04 -9.35 5.51
C PHE A 706 -14.13 -10.07 6.31
N ARG A 707 -14.87 -9.36 7.16
CA ARG A 707 -15.92 -9.95 7.98
C ARG A 707 -16.94 -10.70 7.14
N TRP A 708 -17.36 -10.14 6.00
CA TRP A 708 -18.26 -10.79 5.05
C TRP A 708 -17.76 -12.17 4.59
N ALA A 709 -16.46 -12.27 4.30
CA ALA A 709 -15.85 -13.51 3.85
C ALA A 709 -15.73 -14.55 5.00
N ILE A 710 -15.46 -14.07 6.21
CA ILE A 710 -15.39 -14.90 7.41
C ILE A 710 -16.76 -15.51 7.69
N ASP A 711 -17.81 -14.70 7.70
CA ASP A 711 -19.17 -15.12 7.95
C ASP A 711 -19.65 -16.12 6.88
N MET A 712 -19.51 -15.81 5.59
CA MET A 712 -19.88 -16.67 4.48
C MET A 712 -19.25 -18.07 4.55
N VAL A 713 -17.96 -18.17 4.92
CA VAL A 713 -17.27 -19.46 4.98
C VAL A 713 -17.56 -20.21 6.29
N GLN A 714 -17.75 -19.49 7.40
CA GLN A 714 -18.05 -20.12 8.68
C GLN A 714 -19.49 -20.67 8.72
N SER A 715 -20.43 -19.96 8.10
CA SER A 715 -21.84 -20.39 8.03
C SER A 715 -22.12 -21.43 6.95
N SER A 716 -21.23 -21.64 5.97
CA SER A 716 -21.39 -22.66 4.94
C SER A 716 -20.94 -24.02 5.44
N GLU A 717 -21.69 -25.07 5.10
CA GLU A 717 -21.30 -26.47 5.31
C GLU A 717 -20.26 -26.92 4.27
N ASP A 718 -20.32 -26.36 3.07
CA ASP A 718 -19.43 -26.68 1.98
C ASP A 718 -18.04 -26.08 2.16
N GLU A 719 -17.01 -26.82 1.71
CA GLU A 719 -15.64 -26.30 1.64
C GLU A 719 -15.53 -25.26 0.51
N PHE A 720 -15.12 -24.05 0.84
CA PHE A 720 -14.87 -23.03 -0.18
C PHE A 720 -13.66 -23.37 -1.04
N ILE A 721 -13.88 -23.47 -2.36
CA ILE A 721 -12.85 -23.64 -3.39
C ILE A 721 -12.92 -22.44 -4.35
N PHE A 722 -11.75 -21.78 -4.56
CA PHE A 722 -11.63 -20.63 -5.46
C PHE A 722 -11.79 -21.03 -6.93
#